data_c25fb2219ac4a0e635e114ddd7aff05b
#
_entry.id   c25fb2219ac4a0e635e114ddd7aff05b
#
_cell.length_a   1.000
_cell.length_b   1.000
_cell.length_c   1.000
_cell.angle_alpha   90.00
_cell.angle_beta   90.00
_cell.angle_gamma   90.00
#
_symmetry.space_group_name_H-M   'P 1'
#
loop_
_entity.id
_entity.type
_entity.pdbx_description
1 polymer ?
#
loop_
_entity_poly.entity_id
_entity_poly.type
_entity_poly.pdbx_seq_one_letter_code
_entity_poly.pdbx_strand_id
1 'polypeptide(L)'
;MITLNSRRIAGRIFAIFFLTGPIAIAAGGGSGKIAQPDFTKGDPIPEGYTHDWNLGPTGLRGWIYSERMETTKARQIKITKVDEGSTSEGIVKVGDVILGIGKTPFQDDPRTLFGKAITEAEKIGRLSLLCWRDGKTKNLTIPLTVLGSYSATAPFNCDKSQKILELGWKALAEKMERAPTEGHIITRALNASALLASGDPKYLPLLRKQAESLSAYDQSSGVRTWSYAYVNIFLAEYLLATKDDAMVENGLKRITKMIVDGQSAVGSWGHGFVDSTSKRLGGYGMMNAPGIPLTYSLVLARRAGVQVPGLYEAIAKSERFLQFYVGKGAIPYGDHSPWIETHDDNGKNGMAAVLFDYLGKAQTAEYFSRMSVACHGAERDTGHTGPFFNMLWALPGVARSGPQATGAWLEEFSWHYDLARRWDGTFLHQGAPGARPDSYRNWDSTGLYLIGMAQGERKTFLTGRKPSTVPQIDRATAKSLLDDGRGWSNNNRYSYYDSLTVEQLVTSLSNWSPTVRERAGMALGKKKVNPTPELIKLLQSSNLYSQYGACQALKMIRGRGAEAVPALLESFKSKDLWLRVLSADALAGIGKPAKPAIPVLLERLTKSDPKNDPRNMEQRYLSFALFNQRGGLLGQSLEGVDRDLLFKAVRAGLLNEDGRARSSFSSVYRNLSYEELKPLLPAIHEAIITPAPSGIMFADGIQTSGLELFAKHHVSEGIELLADYARTQKKHASEKRIGTIMKMIKSYGAHAQRAIPRLEKSLHYIEHEEKDFPRRLTADKARIVREAIAEIKASTEKPALIYLNK
;
A
#
# COMPACT_ATOMS: atom_id res chain seq x y z
N MET A 1 42.26 -1.13 -38.04
CA MET A 1 41.91 0.30 -37.99
C MET A 1 40.42 0.43 -38.21
N ILE A 2 39.83 1.22 -37.35
CA ILE A 2 38.43 1.62 -37.24
C ILE A 2 37.61 0.76 -36.31
N THR A 3 37.68 1.15 -35.04
CA THR A 3 36.73 0.89 -33.96
C THR A 3 35.39 1.52 -34.24
N LEU A 4 34.33 0.77 -34.14
CA LEU A 4 32.97 1.31 -34.06
C LEU A 4 32.25 0.87 -32.77
N ASN A 5 31.91 1.88 -32.06
CA ASN A 5 31.19 1.94 -30.79
C ASN A 5 29.90 1.06 -30.72
N SER A 6 29.92 0.09 -29.87
CA SER A 6 28.72 -0.55 -29.33
C SER A 6 28.20 0.23 -28.11
N ARG A 7 27.62 1.40 -28.32
CA ARG A 7 26.76 2.12 -27.37
C ARG A 7 25.47 2.45 -28.05
N ARG A 8 24.41 1.71 -27.70
CA ARG A 8 22.98 2.09 -27.76
C ARG A 8 22.13 0.83 -27.98
N ILE A 9 21.72 0.17 -26.92
CA ILE A 9 20.39 -0.43 -26.69
C ILE A 9 20.41 -0.95 -25.24
N ALA A 10 20.41 -0.02 -24.30
CA ALA A 10 20.01 -0.24 -22.91
C ALA A 10 19.17 0.97 -22.53
N GLY A 11 18.01 1.05 -23.11
CA GLY A 11 17.15 2.19 -22.95
C GLY A 11 15.70 1.76 -22.81
N ARG A 12 15.18 1.94 -21.60
CA ARG A 12 13.80 2.29 -21.33
C ARG A 12 12.81 1.14 -21.20
N ILE A 13 12.96 0.38 -20.14
CA ILE A 13 11.83 -0.06 -19.32
C ILE A 13 11.87 0.83 -18.08
N PHE A 14 11.37 2.04 -18.18
CA PHE A 14 10.97 2.82 -17.02
C PHE A 14 9.48 2.64 -16.87
N ALA A 15 9.14 1.56 -16.16
CA ALA A 15 7.99 1.54 -15.32
C ALA A 15 7.92 2.85 -14.53
N ILE A 16 6.73 3.27 -14.25
CA ILE A 16 6.37 4.36 -13.36
C ILE A 16 7.04 4.13 -11.99
N PHE A 17 8.34 4.38 -11.91
CA PHE A 17 9.00 4.68 -10.66
C PHE A 17 8.80 6.18 -10.43
N PHE A 18 7.78 6.50 -9.68
CA PHE A 18 7.83 7.71 -8.87
C PHE A 18 9.18 7.75 -8.18
N LEU A 19 9.82 8.90 -8.27
CA LEU A 19 11.00 9.27 -7.50
C LEU A 19 10.85 8.82 -6.04
N THR A 20 11.23 7.59 -5.77
CA THR A 20 11.54 7.14 -4.43
C THR A 20 12.98 7.51 -4.20
N GLY A 21 13.20 8.62 -3.50
CA GLY A 21 14.36 8.71 -2.65
C GLY A 21 14.37 7.49 -1.71
N PRO A 22 15.43 7.23 -0.95
CA PRO A 22 15.75 5.94 -0.33
C PRO A 22 14.76 5.53 0.77
N ILE A 23 13.57 5.09 0.40
CA ILE A 23 12.54 4.52 1.28
C ILE A 23 12.24 3.07 0.90
N ALA A 24 12.98 2.50 -0.03
CA ALA A 24 12.97 1.06 -0.32
C ALA A 24 13.57 0.18 0.80
N ILE A 25 13.57 0.64 2.06
CA ILE A 25 14.18 -0.09 3.18
C ILE A 25 13.14 -0.85 4.02
N ALA A 26 11.87 -0.80 3.69
CA ALA A 26 10.86 -1.54 4.44
C ALA A 26 10.41 -2.86 3.77
N ALA A 27 10.56 -3.02 2.47
CA ALA A 27 10.55 -4.33 1.84
C ALA A 27 11.94 -4.92 1.99
N GLY A 28 12.08 -6.15 2.46
CA GLY A 28 13.35 -6.84 2.67
C GLY A 28 14.37 -6.49 1.57
N GLY A 29 15.56 -6.05 1.96
CA GLY A 29 16.55 -5.45 1.07
C GLY A 29 16.69 -6.26 -0.22
N GLY A 30 16.40 -5.63 -1.36
CA GLY A 30 16.34 -6.31 -2.64
C GLY A 30 17.59 -7.15 -2.85
N SER A 31 17.42 -8.48 -2.97
CA SER A 31 18.52 -9.37 -3.28
C SER A 31 19.03 -9.05 -4.68
N GLY A 32 20.25 -8.55 -4.78
CA GLY A 32 20.97 -8.54 -6.04
C GLY A 32 21.05 -9.94 -6.64
N LYS A 33 21.39 -10.06 -7.88
CA LYS A 33 21.64 -11.36 -8.50
C LYS A 33 22.92 -11.94 -7.90
N ILE A 34 22.78 -12.98 -7.08
CA ILE A 34 23.89 -13.77 -6.53
C ILE A 34 23.91 -15.15 -7.19
N ALA A 35 25.08 -15.79 -7.23
CA ALA A 35 25.16 -17.18 -7.60
C ALA A 35 24.44 -18.05 -6.56
N GLN A 36 23.69 -19.03 -7.00
CA GLN A 36 23.05 -19.99 -6.09
C GLN A 36 24.15 -20.89 -5.47
N PRO A 37 24.27 -20.94 -4.14
CA PRO A 37 25.27 -21.79 -3.51
C PRO A 37 24.89 -23.27 -3.60
N ASP A 38 25.90 -24.13 -3.67
CA ASP A 38 25.76 -25.58 -3.51
C ASP A 38 26.36 -26.00 -2.15
N PHE A 39 25.52 -26.09 -1.15
CA PHE A 39 25.98 -26.41 0.20
C PHE A 39 26.55 -27.84 0.35
N THR A 40 26.25 -28.75 -0.59
CA THR A 40 26.84 -30.08 -0.60
C THR A 40 28.31 -30.06 -1.04
N LYS A 41 28.76 -29.00 -1.69
CA LYS A 41 30.17 -28.74 -2.04
C LYS A 41 30.90 -27.85 -1.04
N GLY A 42 30.19 -27.45 0.04
CA GLY A 42 30.78 -26.64 1.09
C GLY A 42 30.66 -25.14 0.90
N ASP A 43 29.89 -24.67 -0.09
CA ASP A 43 29.66 -23.24 -0.30
C ASP A 43 29.12 -22.58 0.98
N PRO A 44 29.55 -21.37 1.30
CA PRO A 44 28.98 -20.61 2.43
C PRO A 44 27.62 -19.98 2.06
N ILE A 45 26.86 -19.59 3.10
CA ILE A 45 25.77 -18.63 2.90
C ILE A 45 26.39 -17.31 2.44
N PRO A 46 25.89 -16.69 1.35
CA PRO A 46 26.47 -15.44 0.83
C PRO A 46 26.47 -14.33 1.87
N GLU A 47 27.54 -13.53 1.89
CA GLU A 47 27.71 -12.43 2.81
C GLU A 47 26.54 -11.42 2.69
N GLY A 48 26.00 -10.98 3.83
CA GLY A 48 24.87 -10.05 3.89
C GLY A 48 23.50 -10.70 3.70
N TYR A 49 23.42 -12.01 3.41
CA TYR A 49 22.17 -12.75 3.26
C TYR A 49 21.81 -13.46 4.56
N THR A 50 21.11 -12.75 5.44
CA THR A 50 20.80 -13.21 6.81
C THR A 50 19.36 -13.66 7.00
N HIS A 51 18.54 -13.63 5.94
CA HIS A 51 17.16 -14.11 6.04
C HIS A 51 17.10 -15.63 5.99
N ASP A 52 16.78 -16.24 7.11
CA ASP A 52 16.45 -17.65 7.23
C ASP A 52 14.96 -17.85 7.54
N TRP A 53 14.45 -19.03 7.27
CA TRP A 53 13.03 -19.38 7.34
C TRP A 53 12.76 -20.26 8.55
N ASN A 54 11.64 -20.03 9.22
CA ASN A 54 11.07 -21.03 10.14
C ASN A 54 10.58 -22.23 9.29
N LEU A 55 10.87 -23.43 9.74
CA LEU A 55 10.47 -24.67 9.08
C LEU A 55 9.34 -25.37 9.88
N GLY A 56 8.39 -24.59 10.34
CA GLY A 56 7.18 -25.05 10.99
C GLY A 56 7.41 -25.65 12.38
N PRO A 57 6.53 -26.58 12.80
CA PRO A 57 6.56 -27.20 14.11
C PRO A 57 7.74 -28.19 14.32
N THR A 58 8.66 -28.26 13.35
CA THR A 58 9.90 -29.05 13.50
C THR A 58 10.89 -28.44 14.49
N GLY A 59 10.79 -27.12 14.74
CA GLY A 59 11.78 -26.38 15.53
C GLY A 59 13.07 -26.07 14.75
N LEU A 60 13.07 -26.23 13.45
CA LEU A 60 14.19 -25.92 12.56
C LEU A 60 14.07 -24.51 12.00
N ARG A 61 15.22 -23.90 11.74
CA ARG A 61 15.35 -22.77 10.82
C ARG A 61 16.34 -23.12 9.72
N GLY A 62 16.09 -22.61 8.52
CA GLY A 62 16.95 -22.89 7.39
C GLY A 62 17.06 -21.71 6.41
N TRP A 63 18.24 -21.56 5.87
CA TRP A 63 18.49 -20.62 4.79
C TRP A 63 18.12 -21.21 3.44
N ILE A 64 17.41 -20.44 2.62
CA ILE A 64 16.93 -20.82 1.30
C ILE A 64 17.36 -19.73 0.31
N TYR A 65 17.90 -20.13 -0.83
CA TYR A 65 18.27 -19.22 -1.90
C TYR A 65 17.07 -18.45 -2.42
N SER A 66 17.25 -17.13 -2.64
CA SER A 66 16.24 -16.28 -3.28
C SER A 66 16.87 -15.36 -4.30
N GLU A 67 16.21 -15.21 -5.44
CA GLU A 67 16.55 -14.24 -6.48
C GLU A 67 15.37 -13.28 -6.70
N ARG A 68 15.56 -11.98 -6.49
CA ARG A 68 14.52 -10.95 -6.67
C ARG A 68 13.20 -11.27 -5.95
N MET A 69 13.29 -11.72 -4.70
CA MET A 69 12.14 -12.12 -3.87
C MET A 69 11.45 -13.42 -4.36
N GLU A 70 12.15 -14.29 -5.05
CA GLU A 70 11.65 -15.56 -5.58
C GLU A 70 12.53 -16.72 -5.11
N THR A 71 11.93 -17.80 -4.63
CA THR A 71 12.61 -19.00 -4.11
C THR A 71 12.42 -20.25 -4.99
N THR A 72 11.67 -20.15 -6.08
CA THR A 72 11.34 -21.28 -6.97
C THR A 72 12.56 -21.98 -7.58
N LYS A 73 13.70 -21.27 -7.68
CA LYS A 73 14.96 -21.83 -8.18
C LYS A 73 15.79 -22.54 -7.10
N ALA A 74 15.46 -22.37 -5.83
CA ALA A 74 16.18 -23.02 -4.76
C ALA A 74 16.00 -24.54 -4.82
N ARG A 75 17.04 -25.29 -4.38
CA ARG A 75 17.04 -26.76 -4.37
C ARG A 75 17.57 -27.31 -3.05
N GLN A 76 17.94 -26.45 -2.15
CA GLN A 76 18.56 -26.81 -0.88
C GLN A 76 18.07 -25.90 0.23
N ILE A 77 17.93 -26.44 1.44
CA ILE A 77 17.73 -25.68 2.69
C ILE A 77 18.91 -25.97 3.60
N LYS A 78 19.75 -24.97 3.90
CA LYS A 78 20.83 -25.11 4.85
C LYS A 78 20.32 -24.80 6.25
N ILE A 79 20.38 -25.78 7.15
CA ILE A 79 19.91 -25.61 8.54
C ILE A 79 20.80 -24.61 9.28
N THR A 80 20.20 -23.54 9.78
CA THR A 80 20.86 -22.45 10.49
C THR A 80 20.64 -22.52 12.00
N LYS A 81 19.54 -23.18 12.44
CA LYS A 81 19.19 -23.33 13.85
C LYS A 81 18.34 -24.56 14.08
N VAL A 82 18.52 -25.18 15.23
CA VAL A 82 17.64 -26.20 15.84
C VAL A 82 17.22 -25.67 17.19
N ASP A 83 15.93 -25.53 17.43
CA ASP A 83 15.41 -25.06 18.73
C ASP A 83 15.57 -26.14 19.80
N GLU A 84 16.04 -25.75 20.97
CA GLU A 84 16.11 -26.60 22.15
C GLU A 84 14.70 -27.05 22.58
N GLY A 85 14.53 -28.30 22.97
CA GLY A 85 13.24 -28.89 23.32
C GLY A 85 12.34 -29.22 22.13
N SER A 86 12.78 -28.92 20.89
CA SER A 86 12.00 -29.23 19.69
C SER A 86 12.11 -30.71 19.29
N THR A 87 11.17 -31.16 18.47
CA THR A 87 11.13 -32.54 17.97
C THR A 87 12.29 -32.91 17.04
N SER A 88 13.04 -31.92 16.53
CA SER A 88 14.22 -32.12 15.69
C SER A 88 15.51 -32.17 16.50
N GLU A 89 15.49 -31.84 17.80
CA GLU A 89 16.68 -31.90 18.64
C GLU A 89 17.27 -33.31 18.70
N GLY A 90 18.57 -33.42 18.56
CA GLY A 90 19.26 -34.72 18.48
C GLY A 90 19.15 -35.44 17.13
N ILE A 91 18.21 -35.07 16.26
CA ILE A 91 18.00 -35.70 14.94
C ILE A 91 18.68 -34.90 13.84
N VAL A 92 18.39 -33.59 13.78
CA VAL A 92 18.95 -32.66 12.79
C VAL A 92 20.03 -31.80 13.44
N LYS A 93 21.06 -31.41 12.70
CA LYS A 93 22.16 -30.58 13.18
C LYS A 93 22.23 -29.27 12.38
N VAL A 94 22.71 -28.21 13.02
CA VAL A 94 23.11 -26.97 12.31
C VAL A 94 24.18 -27.34 11.28
N GLY A 95 24.02 -26.83 10.06
CA GLY A 95 24.88 -27.16 8.92
C GLY A 95 24.37 -28.29 8.04
N ASP A 96 23.42 -29.09 8.47
CA ASP A 96 22.73 -30.05 7.60
C ASP A 96 22.13 -29.35 6.38
N VAL A 97 22.06 -30.04 5.26
CA VAL A 97 21.46 -29.57 4.04
C VAL A 97 20.26 -30.44 3.69
N ILE A 98 19.06 -29.90 3.76
CA ILE A 98 17.85 -30.60 3.33
C ILE A 98 17.76 -30.46 1.82
N LEU A 99 17.74 -31.59 1.13
CA LEU A 99 17.70 -31.70 -0.33
C LEU A 99 16.30 -31.97 -0.86
N GLY A 100 15.36 -32.42 0.02
CA GLY A 100 14.03 -32.81 -0.41
C GLY A 100 13.19 -33.44 0.69
N ILE A 101 12.02 -33.95 0.29
CA ILE A 101 11.03 -34.59 1.16
C ILE A 101 11.01 -36.11 0.87
N GLY A 102 11.10 -36.92 1.91
CA GLY A 102 11.20 -38.39 1.77
C GLY A 102 12.44 -38.79 0.97
N LYS A 103 12.23 -39.32 -0.24
CA LYS A 103 13.30 -39.67 -1.19
C LYS A 103 13.35 -38.72 -2.39
N THR A 104 12.48 -37.71 -2.45
CA THR A 104 12.31 -36.85 -3.63
C THR A 104 13.03 -35.51 -3.42
N PRO A 105 14.03 -35.19 -4.24
CA PRO A 105 14.69 -33.86 -4.20
C PRO A 105 13.72 -32.73 -4.54
N PHE A 106 14.01 -31.52 -4.02
CA PHE A 106 13.25 -30.33 -4.38
C PHE A 106 13.33 -30.01 -5.87
N GLN A 107 12.19 -29.90 -6.53
CA GLN A 107 12.06 -29.53 -7.95
C GLN A 107 11.48 -28.13 -8.13
N ASP A 108 10.88 -27.55 -7.07
CA ASP A 108 10.26 -26.24 -7.04
C ASP A 108 10.56 -25.56 -5.69
N ASP A 109 9.85 -24.47 -5.36
CA ASP A 109 10.04 -23.70 -4.11
C ASP A 109 10.10 -24.59 -2.86
N PRO A 110 11.27 -24.71 -2.21
CA PRO A 110 11.43 -25.56 -1.03
C PRO A 110 10.53 -25.14 0.13
N ARG A 111 10.15 -23.85 0.25
CA ARG A 111 9.22 -23.38 1.28
C ARG A 111 7.86 -24.03 1.09
N THR A 112 7.31 -23.92 -0.10
CA THR A 112 6.00 -24.47 -0.45
C THR A 112 6.00 -26.00 -0.29
N LEU A 113 7.04 -26.67 -0.79
CA LEU A 113 7.15 -28.13 -0.70
C LEU A 113 7.31 -28.60 0.74
N PHE A 114 8.11 -27.89 1.55
CA PHE A 114 8.30 -28.24 2.96
C PHE A 114 7.02 -27.99 3.79
N GLY A 115 6.34 -26.85 3.59
CA GLY A 115 5.09 -26.55 4.28
C GLY A 115 3.98 -27.55 3.93
N LYS A 116 3.83 -27.93 2.65
CA LYS A 116 2.92 -28.99 2.24
C LYS A 116 3.28 -30.34 2.87
N ALA A 117 4.57 -30.65 2.98
CA ALA A 117 5.03 -31.88 3.62
C ALA A 117 4.71 -31.92 5.12
N ILE A 118 4.76 -30.79 5.83
CA ILE A 118 4.29 -30.69 7.22
C ILE A 118 2.80 -31.02 7.28
N THR A 119 1.98 -30.41 6.40
CA THR A 119 0.53 -30.68 6.37
C THR A 119 0.24 -32.18 6.21
N GLU A 120 0.97 -32.89 5.34
CA GLU A 120 0.82 -34.31 5.14
C GLU A 120 1.37 -35.15 6.31
N ALA A 121 2.51 -34.74 6.84
CA ALA A 121 3.17 -35.43 7.96
C ALA A 121 2.33 -35.40 9.26
N GLU A 122 1.57 -34.33 9.49
CA GLU A 122 0.69 -34.21 10.65
C GLU A 122 -0.53 -35.13 10.61
N LYS A 123 -0.80 -35.81 9.50
CA LYS A 123 -1.79 -36.89 9.43
C LYS A 123 -1.30 -38.14 10.16
N ILE A 124 0.01 -38.40 10.11
CA ILE A 124 0.62 -39.66 10.57
C ILE A 124 1.68 -39.48 11.65
N GLY A 125 1.97 -38.23 12.03
CA GLY A 125 2.89 -37.89 13.13
C GLY A 125 4.37 -37.97 12.78
N ARG A 126 4.78 -38.01 11.50
CA ARG A 126 6.19 -38.12 11.10
C ARG A 126 6.49 -37.41 9.78
N LEU A 127 7.57 -36.63 9.73
CA LEU A 127 8.10 -35.98 8.54
C LEU A 127 9.43 -36.64 8.15
N SER A 128 9.51 -37.17 6.94
CA SER A 128 10.75 -37.74 6.39
C SER A 128 11.42 -36.72 5.47
N LEU A 129 12.73 -36.49 5.67
CA LEU A 129 13.54 -35.51 4.95
C LEU A 129 14.72 -36.21 4.27
N LEU A 130 14.99 -35.85 3.03
CA LEU A 130 16.24 -36.17 2.35
C LEU A 130 17.31 -35.17 2.79
N CYS A 131 18.30 -35.60 3.52
CA CYS A 131 19.33 -34.77 4.15
C CYS A 131 20.72 -35.16 3.68
N TRP A 132 21.55 -34.16 3.38
CA TRP A 132 22.99 -34.34 3.20
C TRP A 132 23.71 -33.87 4.48
N ARG A 133 24.62 -34.76 4.97
CA ARG A 133 25.47 -34.51 6.13
C ARG A 133 26.80 -35.23 5.97
N ASP A 134 27.92 -34.54 6.15
CA ASP A 134 29.27 -35.11 6.15
C ASP A 134 29.58 -35.95 4.90
N GLY A 135 29.27 -35.42 3.71
CA GLY A 135 29.54 -36.09 2.43
C GLY A 135 28.53 -37.18 2.04
N LYS A 136 27.51 -37.43 2.85
CA LYS A 136 26.56 -38.55 2.61
C LYS A 136 25.12 -38.07 2.66
N THR A 137 24.34 -38.54 1.71
CA THR A 137 22.88 -38.39 1.71
C THR A 137 22.24 -39.48 2.58
N LYS A 138 21.29 -39.09 3.41
CA LYS A 138 20.54 -39.97 4.33
C LYS A 138 19.10 -39.48 4.51
N ASN A 139 18.23 -40.39 4.89
CA ASN A 139 16.87 -40.02 5.30
C ASN A 139 16.83 -39.79 6.80
N LEU A 140 16.25 -38.66 7.18
CA LEU A 140 15.94 -38.33 8.58
C LEU A 140 14.42 -38.34 8.77
N THR A 141 13.96 -38.81 9.92
CA THR A 141 12.55 -38.80 10.29
C THR A 141 12.37 -37.95 11.55
N ILE A 142 11.56 -36.91 11.46
CA ILE A 142 11.22 -36.02 12.56
C ILE A 142 9.81 -36.37 13.05
N PRO A 143 9.62 -36.65 14.35
CA PRO A 143 8.27 -36.83 14.88
C PRO A 143 7.54 -35.49 14.92
N LEU A 144 6.24 -35.49 14.60
CA LEU A 144 5.35 -34.34 14.66
C LEU A 144 4.08 -34.70 15.44
N THR A 145 3.45 -33.70 16.05
CA THR A 145 2.13 -33.86 16.66
C THR A 145 1.09 -34.20 15.60
N VAL A 146 0.23 -35.19 15.85
CA VAL A 146 -0.86 -35.57 14.94
C VAL A 146 -1.99 -34.55 15.09
N LEU A 147 -2.07 -33.63 14.15
CA LEU A 147 -3.16 -32.63 14.07
C LEU A 147 -4.26 -33.02 13.10
N GLY A 148 -3.97 -33.86 12.11
CA GLY A 148 -4.88 -34.25 11.04
C GLY A 148 -4.73 -33.35 9.81
N SER A 149 -5.78 -33.23 9.02
CA SER A 149 -5.84 -32.46 7.79
C SER A 149 -6.73 -31.23 7.92
N TYR A 150 -6.45 -30.20 7.14
CA TYR A 150 -7.41 -29.12 6.95
C TYR A 150 -8.67 -29.65 6.25
N SER A 151 -9.84 -29.27 6.76
CA SER A 151 -11.12 -29.59 6.11
C SER A 151 -11.32 -28.79 4.83
N ALA A 152 -12.25 -29.21 4.00
CA ALA A 152 -12.63 -28.45 2.78
C ALA A 152 -13.22 -27.06 3.07
N THR A 153 -13.53 -26.76 4.33
CA THR A 153 -14.08 -25.49 4.80
C THR A 153 -13.20 -24.81 5.85
N ALA A 154 -11.96 -25.28 6.04
CA ALA A 154 -11.08 -24.73 7.05
C ALA A 154 -10.99 -23.19 6.96
N PRO A 155 -10.89 -22.47 8.09
CA PRO A 155 -10.82 -22.97 9.47
C PRO A 155 -12.19 -23.39 10.06
N PHE A 156 -13.29 -23.25 9.33
CA PHE A 156 -14.63 -23.67 9.79
C PHE A 156 -14.74 -25.20 9.80
N ASN A 157 -15.36 -25.75 10.85
CA ASN A 157 -15.58 -27.19 11.01
C ASN A 157 -14.32 -28.01 10.69
N CYS A 158 -13.19 -27.64 11.32
CA CYS A 158 -11.88 -28.20 11.02
C CYS A 158 -11.12 -28.57 12.30
N ASP A 159 -11.02 -29.89 12.58
CA ASP A 159 -10.33 -30.41 13.77
C ASP A 159 -8.86 -29.98 13.84
N LYS A 160 -8.15 -29.94 12.72
CA LYS A 160 -6.77 -29.44 12.68
C LYS A 160 -6.70 -27.99 13.11
N SER A 161 -7.58 -27.13 12.60
CA SER A 161 -7.64 -25.71 12.99
C SER A 161 -7.95 -25.56 14.47
N GLN A 162 -8.87 -26.36 15.02
CA GLN A 162 -9.21 -26.35 16.43
C GLN A 162 -8.01 -26.71 17.31
N LYS A 163 -7.29 -27.78 16.99
CA LYS A 163 -6.08 -28.17 17.73
C LYS A 163 -4.99 -27.10 17.68
N ILE A 164 -4.80 -26.45 16.52
CA ILE A 164 -3.86 -25.33 16.38
C ILE A 164 -4.26 -24.16 17.28
N LEU A 165 -5.55 -23.85 17.35
CA LEU A 165 -6.09 -22.79 18.22
C LEU A 165 -5.86 -23.12 19.72
N GLU A 166 -6.16 -24.33 20.14
CA GLU A 166 -5.99 -24.78 21.53
C GLU A 166 -4.54 -24.67 21.98
N LEU A 167 -3.60 -25.16 21.15
CA LEU A 167 -2.16 -25.04 21.42
C LEU A 167 -1.72 -23.56 21.45
N GLY A 168 -2.18 -22.77 20.50
CA GLY A 168 -1.81 -21.37 20.38
C GLY A 168 -2.38 -20.50 21.53
N TRP A 169 -3.64 -20.68 21.90
CA TRP A 169 -4.23 -19.96 23.03
C TRP A 169 -3.54 -20.29 24.36
N LYS A 170 -3.20 -21.57 24.58
CA LYS A 170 -2.44 -21.96 25.74
C LYS A 170 -1.07 -21.27 25.78
N ALA A 171 -0.32 -21.33 24.68
CA ALA A 171 0.99 -20.69 24.57
C ALA A 171 0.91 -19.17 24.75
N LEU A 172 -0.11 -18.52 24.18
CA LEU A 172 -0.35 -17.08 24.38
C LEU A 172 -0.66 -16.73 25.84
N ALA A 173 -1.53 -17.49 26.49
CA ALA A 173 -1.88 -17.24 27.90
C ALA A 173 -0.65 -17.34 28.79
N GLU A 174 0.13 -18.41 28.68
CA GLU A 174 1.36 -18.62 29.42
C GLU A 174 2.39 -17.50 29.20
N LYS A 175 2.52 -17.05 27.96
CA LYS A 175 3.40 -15.93 27.61
C LYS A 175 2.94 -14.62 28.23
N MET A 176 1.65 -14.30 28.11
CA MET A 176 1.05 -13.07 28.62
C MET A 176 1.04 -13.03 30.17
N GLU A 177 0.92 -14.15 30.83
CA GLU A 177 1.08 -14.27 32.30
C GLU A 177 2.51 -13.99 32.75
N ARG A 178 3.48 -14.59 32.08
CA ARG A 178 4.92 -14.45 32.41
C ARG A 178 5.46 -13.05 32.10
N ALA A 179 5.01 -12.45 30.96
CA ALA A 179 5.54 -11.18 30.46
C ALA A 179 4.42 -10.27 29.91
N PRO A 180 3.53 -9.72 30.76
CA PRO A 180 2.28 -9.08 30.35
C PRO A 180 2.46 -7.80 29.56
N THR A 181 3.62 -7.15 29.62
CA THR A 181 3.92 -5.89 28.91
C THR A 181 4.96 -6.03 27.81
N GLU A 182 5.47 -7.26 27.58
CA GLU A 182 6.49 -7.51 26.57
C GLU A 182 5.94 -7.40 25.14
N GLY A 183 6.75 -6.90 24.24
CA GLY A 183 6.48 -6.82 22.81
C GLY A 183 5.92 -5.47 22.34
N HIS A 184 5.81 -5.36 21.03
CA HIS A 184 5.28 -4.18 20.39
C HIS A 184 3.78 -4.01 20.73
N ILE A 185 3.33 -2.77 20.92
CA ILE A 185 1.96 -2.49 21.37
C ILE A 185 0.88 -3.11 20.46
N ILE A 186 1.13 -3.14 19.13
CA ILE A 186 0.23 -3.76 18.16
C ILE A 186 0.13 -5.27 18.41
N THR A 187 1.28 -5.94 18.62
CA THR A 187 1.28 -7.39 18.84
C THR A 187 0.64 -7.76 20.18
N ARG A 188 0.78 -6.93 21.21
CA ARG A 188 0.07 -7.09 22.48
C ARG A 188 -1.45 -7.02 22.28
N ALA A 189 -1.93 -6.01 21.56
CA ALA A 189 -3.36 -5.87 21.25
C ALA A 189 -3.89 -7.05 20.42
N LEU A 190 -3.11 -7.53 19.43
CA LEU A 190 -3.48 -8.67 18.60
C LEU A 190 -3.47 -9.99 19.38
N ASN A 191 -2.48 -10.20 20.23
CA ASN A 191 -2.41 -11.39 21.09
C ASN A 191 -3.61 -11.45 22.06
N ALA A 192 -3.96 -10.30 22.67
CA ALA A 192 -5.14 -10.20 23.51
C ALA A 192 -6.44 -10.41 22.71
N SER A 193 -6.55 -9.88 21.49
CA SER A 193 -7.70 -10.12 20.59
C SER A 193 -7.83 -11.60 20.21
N ALA A 194 -6.71 -12.27 19.94
CA ALA A 194 -6.69 -13.69 19.61
C ALA A 194 -7.11 -14.56 20.80
N LEU A 195 -6.67 -14.21 22.01
CA LEU A 195 -7.07 -14.92 23.23
C LEU A 195 -8.55 -14.68 23.56
N LEU A 196 -9.06 -13.45 23.34
CA LEU A 196 -10.47 -13.11 23.48
C LEU A 196 -11.35 -13.91 22.50
N ALA A 197 -10.84 -14.19 21.32
CA ALA A 197 -11.53 -14.99 20.30
C ALA A 197 -11.72 -16.45 20.69
N SER A 198 -11.04 -16.97 21.73
CA SER A 198 -11.34 -18.28 22.30
C SER A 198 -12.74 -18.34 22.94
N GLY A 199 -13.21 -17.23 23.49
CA GLY A 199 -14.44 -17.15 24.27
C GLY A 199 -14.39 -17.93 25.59
N ASP A 200 -13.20 -18.39 26.00
CA ASP A 200 -13.02 -19.18 27.23
C ASP A 200 -12.94 -18.27 28.46
N PRO A 201 -13.89 -18.39 29.41
CA PRO A 201 -13.94 -17.53 30.60
C PRO A 201 -12.69 -17.57 31.46
N LYS A 202 -11.92 -18.66 31.43
CA LYS A 202 -10.68 -18.79 32.22
C LYS A 202 -9.65 -17.72 31.89
N TYR A 203 -9.67 -17.16 30.68
CA TYR A 203 -8.75 -16.11 30.24
C TYR A 203 -9.21 -14.70 30.58
N LEU A 204 -10.45 -14.49 31.03
CA LEU A 204 -10.98 -13.15 31.33
C LEU A 204 -10.14 -12.35 32.34
N PRO A 205 -9.62 -12.91 33.44
CA PRO A 205 -8.78 -12.15 34.36
C PRO A 205 -7.49 -11.63 33.71
N LEU A 206 -6.88 -12.41 32.80
CA LEU A 206 -5.70 -12.02 32.07
C LEU A 206 -6.02 -10.96 31.02
N LEU A 207 -7.13 -11.13 30.30
CA LEU A 207 -7.62 -10.18 29.29
C LEU A 207 -7.99 -8.84 29.93
N ARG A 208 -8.57 -8.83 31.14
CA ARG A 208 -8.87 -7.62 31.90
C ARG A 208 -7.60 -6.82 32.19
N LYS A 209 -6.56 -7.46 32.70
CA LYS A 209 -5.25 -6.81 32.94
C LYS A 209 -4.66 -6.19 31.68
N GLN A 210 -4.79 -6.88 30.53
CA GLN A 210 -4.35 -6.34 29.25
C GLN A 210 -5.20 -5.15 28.81
N ALA A 211 -6.52 -5.22 28.96
CA ALA A 211 -7.43 -4.15 28.61
C ALA A 211 -7.19 -2.90 29.46
N GLU A 212 -7.01 -3.04 30.76
CA GLU A 212 -6.64 -1.95 31.68
C GLU A 212 -5.31 -1.30 31.25
N SER A 213 -4.27 -2.11 31.00
CA SER A 213 -2.97 -1.62 30.54
C SER A 213 -3.04 -0.90 29.20
N LEU A 214 -3.79 -1.44 28.23
CA LEU A 214 -3.93 -0.86 26.90
C LEU A 214 -4.86 0.37 26.89
N SER A 215 -5.83 0.46 27.81
CA SER A 215 -6.70 1.63 27.96
C SER A 215 -5.92 2.88 28.37
N ALA A 216 -4.83 2.72 29.11
CA ALA A 216 -3.92 3.78 29.51
C ALA A 216 -2.89 4.17 28.44
N TYR A 217 -2.85 3.45 27.32
CA TYR A 217 -1.87 3.71 26.26
C TYR A 217 -1.93 5.13 25.73
N ASP A 218 -0.79 5.80 25.74
CA ASP A 218 -0.61 7.15 25.19
C ASP A 218 0.76 7.28 24.53
N GLN A 219 0.75 7.66 23.24
CA GLN A 219 1.94 7.88 22.44
C GLN A 219 1.83 9.21 21.72
N SER A 220 2.74 10.11 21.99
CA SER A 220 2.72 11.48 21.46
C SER A 220 3.40 11.61 20.07
N SER A 221 4.27 10.65 19.67
CA SER A 221 5.10 10.76 18.46
C SER A 221 5.19 9.43 17.69
N GLY A 222 5.85 9.45 16.54
CA GLY A 222 6.05 8.27 15.70
C GLY A 222 4.82 7.83 14.91
N VAL A 223 4.74 6.53 14.60
CA VAL A 223 3.66 5.92 13.79
C VAL A 223 2.43 5.58 14.63
N ARG A 224 2.01 6.48 15.47
CA ARG A 224 1.00 6.28 16.52
C ARG A 224 -0.37 5.82 16.00
N THR A 225 -0.78 6.24 14.81
CA THR A 225 -2.08 5.86 14.24
C THR A 225 -2.23 4.36 14.04
N TRP A 226 -1.15 3.67 13.70
CA TRP A 226 -1.13 2.21 13.61
C TRP A 226 -1.39 1.56 14.97
N SER A 227 -0.70 2.02 16.01
CA SER A 227 -0.87 1.49 17.36
C SER A 227 -2.28 1.73 17.91
N TYR A 228 -2.77 2.95 17.78
CA TYR A 228 -4.12 3.29 18.25
C TYR A 228 -5.22 2.51 17.55
N ALA A 229 -5.05 2.17 16.25
CA ALA A 229 -6.03 1.36 15.54
C ALA A 229 -6.25 0.00 16.23
N TYR A 230 -5.17 -0.74 16.48
CA TYR A 230 -5.28 -2.10 17.04
C TYR A 230 -5.61 -2.09 18.54
N VAL A 231 -5.09 -1.11 19.29
CA VAL A 231 -5.49 -0.92 20.70
C VAL A 231 -7.00 -0.65 20.79
N ASN A 232 -7.51 0.27 19.97
CA ASN A 232 -8.93 0.63 20.00
C ASN A 232 -9.84 -0.53 19.53
N ILE A 233 -9.40 -1.34 18.56
CA ILE A 233 -10.11 -2.57 18.14
C ILE A 233 -10.22 -3.52 19.32
N PHE A 234 -9.11 -3.83 20.00
CA PHE A 234 -9.13 -4.76 21.13
C PHE A 234 -10.00 -4.26 22.28
N LEU A 235 -9.87 -2.99 22.68
CA LEU A 235 -10.69 -2.42 23.77
C LEU A 235 -12.19 -2.48 23.47
N ALA A 236 -12.56 -2.16 22.23
CA ALA A 236 -13.96 -2.26 21.78
C ALA A 236 -14.47 -3.70 21.79
N GLU A 237 -13.69 -4.66 21.27
CA GLU A 237 -14.05 -6.08 21.29
C GLU A 237 -14.17 -6.63 22.73
N TYR A 238 -13.25 -6.22 23.61
CA TYR A 238 -13.30 -6.61 25.02
C TYR A 238 -14.59 -6.14 25.69
N LEU A 239 -14.95 -4.85 25.55
CA LEU A 239 -16.20 -4.33 26.11
C LEU A 239 -17.45 -4.96 25.49
N LEU A 240 -17.44 -5.25 24.18
CA LEU A 240 -18.53 -5.95 23.50
C LEU A 240 -18.71 -7.38 23.99
N ALA A 241 -17.64 -8.01 24.47
CA ALA A 241 -17.66 -9.36 25.04
C ALA A 241 -18.03 -9.38 26.52
N THR A 242 -17.52 -8.44 27.32
CA THR A 242 -17.61 -8.47 28.79
C THR A 242 -18.67 -7.54 29.37
N LYS A 243 -18.96 -6.42 28.71
CA LYS A 243 -19.90 -5.36 29.11
C LYS A 243 -19.60 -4.64 30.45
N ASP A 244 -18.42 -4.82 31.02
CA ASP A 244 -18.19 -4.43 32.39
C ASP A 244 -16.75 -3.99 32.67
N ASP A 245 -16.40 -2.75 32.29
CA ASP A 245 -15.20 -2.11 32.84
C ASP A 245 -15.17 -0.57 32.56
N ALA A 246 -15.49 0.22 33.57
CA ALA A 246 -15.51 1.68 33.46
C ALA A 246 -14.14 2.29 33.07
N MET A 247 -13.03 1.68 33.51
CA MET A 247 -11.68 2.15 33.14
C MET A 247 -11.41 1.91 31.67
N VAL A 248 -11.74 0.75 31.16
CA VAL A 248 -11.60 0.39 29.75
C VAL A 248 -12.52 1.23 28.88
N GLU A 249 -13.77 1.48 29.32
CA GLU A 249 -14.72 2.34 28.62
C GLU A 249 -14.18 3.78 28.49
N ASN A 250 -13.62 4.36 29.56
CA ASN A 250 -13.01 5.69 29.55
C ASN A 250 -11.79 5.72 28.59
N GLY A 251 -10.95 4.68 28.60
CA GLY A 251 -9.81 4.55 27.71
C GLY A 251 -10.25 4.48 26.23
N LEU A 252 -11.24 3.65 25.92
CA LEU A 252 -11.83 3.52 24.58
C LEU A 252 -12.40 4.85 24.11
N LYS A 253 -13.17 5.55 24.95
CA LYS A 253 -13.76 6.87 24.64
C LYS A 253 -12.67 7.90 24.33
N ARG A 254 -11.62 7.98 25.17
CA ARG A 254 -10.47 8.87 24.96
C ARG A 254 -9.77 8.62 23.63
N ILE A 255 -9.43 7.35 23.34
CA ILE A 255 -8.74 6.99 22.11
C ILE A 255 -9.65 7.23 20.89
N THR A 256 -10.93 6.86 20.98
CA THR A 256 -11.91 7.12 19.90
C THR A 256 -11.99 8.62 19.57
N LYS A 257 -12.03 9.47 20.59
CA LYS A 257 -12.03 10.93 20.40
C LYS A 257 -10.75 11.41 19.69
N MET A 258 -9.59 10.93 20.11
CA MET A 258 -8.32 11.25 19.46
C MET A 258 -8.29 10.84 17.98
N ILE A 259 -8.83 9.67 17.65
CA ILE A 259 -8.91 9.17 16.27
C ILE A 259 -9.84 10.09 15.46
N VAL A 260 -11.01 10.44 15.99
CA VAL A 260 -11.98 11.34 15.31
C VAL A 260 -11.37 12.71 15.06
N ASP A 261 -10.82 13.34 16.10
CA ASP A 261 -10.22 14.68 16.01
C ASP A 261 -9.00 14.72 15.09
N GLY A 262 -8.32 13.58 14.96
CA GLY A 262 -7.10 13.41 14.18
C GLY A 262 -7.29 13.05 12.71
N GLN A 263 -8.55 12.94 12.24
CA GLN A 263 -8.86 12.61 10.85
C GLN A 263 -8.63 13.80 9.91
N SER A 264 -8.10 13.53 8.71
CA SER A 264 -7.97 14.53 7.66
C SER A 264 -9.32 14.92 7.04
N ALA A 265 -9.35 16.05 6.34
CA ALA A 265 -10.55 16.55 5.67
C ALA A 265 -11.13 15.54 4.66
N VAL A 266 -10.28 14.73 4.02
CA VAL A 266 -10.69 13.74 3.01
C VAL A 266 -11.08 12.38 3.57
N GLY A 267 -10.97 12.14 4.88
CA GLY A 267 -11.51 10.94 5.52
C GLY A 267 -10.52 9.83 5.83
N SER A 268 -9.21 10.11 5.94
CA SER A 268 -8.22 9.13 6.37
C SER A 268 -7.17 9.79 7.29
N TRP A 269 -6.15 9.05 7.71
CA TRP A 269 -5.09 9.49 8.62
C TRP A 269 -3.72 9.28 7.99
N GLY A 270 -2.69 9.88 8.57
CA GLY A 270 -1.29 9.63 8.23
C GLY A 270 -0.63 8.67 9.22
N HIS A 271 0.71 8.71 9.32
CA HIS A 271 1.44 8.09 10.43
C HIS A 271 1.09 8.71 11.78
N GLY A 272 0.78 10.00 11.78
CA GLY A 272 0.22 10.75 12.89
C GLY A 272 -1.17 11.28 12.58
N PHE A 273 -1.77 11.93 13.57
CA PHE A 273 -3.01 12.66 13.43
C PHE A 273 -2.78 14.01 12.74
N VAL A 274 -3.84 14.65 12.26
CA VAL A 274 -3.73 16.03 11.76
C VAL A 274 -3.18 16.96 12.85
N ASP A 275 -2.43 17.94 12.41
CA ASP A 275 -2.05 19.06 13.27
C ASP A 275 -3.30 19.82 13.71
N SER A 276 -3.41 20.12 15.01
CA SER A 276 -4.60 20.72 15.59
C SER A 276 -4.91 22.14 15.07
N THR A 277 -3.88 22.87 14.66
CA THR A 277 -3.98 24.24 14.16
C THR A 277 -4.21 24.27 12.65
N SER A 278 -3.33 23.61 11.89
CA SER A 278 -3.40 23.65 10.43
C SER A 278 -4.41 22.66 9.84
N LYS A 279 -4.91 21.71 10.65
CA LYS A 279 -5.76 20.58 10.21
C LYS A 279 -5.17 19.72 9.09
N ARG A 280 -3.85 19.73 8.94
CA ARG A 280 -3.10 19.01 7.88
C ARG A 280 -2.35 17.81 8.43
N LEU A 281 -2.20 16.81 7.59
CA LEU A 281 -1.33 15.67 7.86
C LEU A 281 0.12 16.06 7.58
N GLY A 282 1.02 15.59 8.42
CA GLY A 282 2.46 15.69 8.21
C GLY A 282 3.06 14.49 7.47
N GLY A 283 4.33 14.58 7.11
CA GLY A 283 5.10 13.49 6.55
C GLY A 283 4.57 12.98 5.21
N TYR A 284 4.22 11.71 5.15
CA TYR A 284 3.68 11.06 3.96
C TYR A 284 2.26 11.50 3.56
N GLY A 285 1.56 12.27 4.41
CA GLY A 285 0.15 12.56 4.23
C GLY A 285 -0.72 11.36 4.59
N MET A 286 -1.78 11.12 3.81
CA MET A 286 -2.73 10.03 4.06
C MET A 286 -2.16 8.65 3.83
N MET A 287 -2.58 7.71 4.67
CA MET A 287 -2.17 6.31 4.62
C MET A 287 -3.35 5.39 4.92
N ASN A 288 -3.64 4.50 3.98
CA ASN A 288 -4.80 3.61 4.10
C ASN A 288 -4.54 2.38 5.00
N ALA A 289 -3.30 1.94 5.12
CA ALA A 289 -2.96 0.80 5.97
C ALA A 289 -3.30 1.01 7.46
N PRO A 290 -3.05 2.18 8.09
CA PRO A 290 -3.63 2.51 9.38
C PRO A 290 -5.06 3.07 9.28
N GLY A 291 -5.43 3.74 8.16
CA GLY A 291 -6.72 4.41 8.02
C GLY A 291 -7.92 3.47 8.04
N ILE A 292 -7.80 2.30 7.40
CA ILE A 292 -8.89 1.31 7.38
C ILE A 292 -9.11 0.68 8.77
N PRO A 293 -8.07 0.17 9.50
CA PRO A 293 -8.25 -0.33 10.86
C PRO A 293 -8.73 0.75 11.84
N LEU A 294 -8.29 2.01 11.69
CA LEU A 294 -8.84 3.11 12.49
C LEU A 294 -10.34 3.27 12.25
N THR A 295 -10.78 3.26 11.00
CA THR A 295 -12.21 3.34 10.67
C THR A 295 -12.98 2.15 11.24
N TYR A 296 -12.44 0.93 11.11
CA TYR A 296 -13.04 -0.26 11.70
C TYR A 296 -13.13 -0.15 13.23
N SER A 297 -12.10 0.36 13.88
CA SER A 297 -12.09 0.61 15.33
C SER A 297 -13.17 1.58 15.77
N LEU A 298 -13.43 2.65 14.96
CA LEU A 298 -14.53 3.59 15.22
C LEU A 298 -15.91 2.92 15.10
N VAL A 299 -16.07 2.01 14.12
CA VAL A 299 -17.30 1.22 13.95
C VAL A 299 -17.54 0.33 15.17
N LEU A 300 -16.50 -0.34 15.68
CA LEU A 300 -16.59 -1.17 16.89
C LEU A 300 -16.84 -0.33 18.15
N ALA A 301 -16.15 0.80 18.32
CA ALA A 301 -16.38 1.72 19.44
C ALA A 301 -17.83 2.22 19.47
N ARG A 302 -18.39 2.60 18.30
CA ARG A 302 -19.83 2.94 18.19
C ARG A 302 -20.74 1.80 18.63
N ARG A 303 -20.42 0.54 18.24
CA ARG A 303 -21.17 -0.66 18.67
C ARG A 303 -21.07 -0.91 20.18
N ALA A 304 -19.92 -0.61 20.77
CA ALA A 304 -19.70 -0.69 22.22
C ALA A 304 -20.39 0.45 22.99
N GLY A 305 -21.12 1.34 22.33
CA GLY A 305 -21.88 2.41 22.96
C GLY A 305 -21.12 3.71 23.15
N VAL A 306 -19.89 3.82 22.66
CA VAL A 306 -19.09 5.05 22.77
C VAL A 306 -19.74 6.17 21.96
N GLN A 307 -19.90 7.30 22.62
CA GLN A 307 -20.41 8.53 22.01
C GLN A 307 -19.36 9.63 22.14
N VAL A 308 -18.86 10.08 21.00
CA VAL A 308 -17.99 11.26 20.91
C VAL A 308 -18.46 12.14 19.74
N PRO A 309 -18.34 13.47 19.83
CA PRO A 309 -18.70 14.37 18.73
C PRO A 309 -17.92 14.01 17.45
N GLY A 310 -18.59 14.00 16.31
CA GLY A 310 -17.96 13.75 15.00
C GLY A 310 -17.72 12.28 14.66
N LEU A 311 -18.08 11.31 15.52
CA LEU A 311 -17.84 9.88 15.28
C LEU A 311 -18.52 9.37 14.00
N TYR A 312 -19.77 9.72 13.78
CA TYR A 312 -20.53 9.30 12.60
C TYR A 312 -19.97 9.92 11.31
N GLU A 313 -19.62 11.20 11.37
CA GLU A 313 -19.03 11.93 10.25
C GLU A 313 -17.66 11.36 9.87
N ALA A 314 -16.84 11.02 10.86
CA ALA A 314 -15.53 10.42 10.61
C ALA A 314 -15.65 9.06 9.89
N ILE A 315 -16.57 8.21 10.33
CA ILE A 315 -16.87 6.94 9.67
C ILE A 315 -17.37 7.20 8.23
N ALA A 316 -18.33 8.10 8.06
CA ALA A 316 -18.93 8.40 6.76
C ALA A 316 -17.91 9.01 5.77
N LYS A 317 -16.98 9.84 6.22
CA LYS A 317 -15.89 10.36 5.38
C LYS A 317 -14.98 9.24 4.89
N SER A 318 -14.57 8.32 5.78
CA SER A 318 -13.74 7.18 5.39
C SER A 318 -14.46 6.23 4.45
N GLU A 319 -15.74 5.97 4.70
CA GLU A 319 -16.57 5.15 3.82
C GLU A 319 -16.56 5.71 2.38
N ARG A 320 -16.91 7.00 2.21
CA ARG A 320 -16.92 7.66 0.90
C ARG A 320 -15.55 7.63 0.22
N PHE A 321 -14.49 7.85 0.98
CA PHE A 321 -13.13 7.82 0.46
C PHE A 321 -12.75 6.43 -0.07
N LEU A 322 -12.98 5.37 0.72
CA LEU A 322 -12.59 3.99 0.38
C LEU A 322 -13.49 3.38 -0.70
N GLN A 323 -14.78 3.75 -0.74
CA GLN A 323 -15.73 3.24 -1.72
C GLN A 323 -15.34 3.60 -3.16
N PHE A 324 -14.56 4.67 -3.37
CA PHE A 324 -14.07 5.04 -4.69
C PHE A 324 -13.29 3.91 -5.37
N TYR A 325 -12.59 3.06 -4.62
CA TYR A 325 -11.72 2.02 -5.18
C TYR A 325 -12.45 0.78 -5.67
N VAL A 326 -13.74 0.62 -5.34
CA VAL A 326 -14.55 -0.54 -5.75
C VAL A 326 -14.59 -0.68 -7.27
N GLY A 327 -14.22 -1.87 -7.77
CA GLY A 327 -14.17 -2.19 -9.20
C GLY A 327 -12.99 -1.58 -9.98
N LYS A 328 -12.17 -0.73 -9.34
CA LYS A 328 -11.12 0.04 -10.00
C LYS A 328 -9.71 -0.48 -9.71
N GLY A 329 -9.50 -1.15 -8.60
CA GLY A 329 -8.21 -1.70 -8.20
C GLY A 329 -8.17 -2.01 -6.70
N ALA A 330 -7.03 -2.48 -6.20
CA ALA A 330 -6.78 -2.60 -4.77
C ALA A 330 -6.63 -1.20 -4.16
N ILE A 331 -6.94 -1.10 -2.86
CA ILE A 331 -6.78 0.16 -2.13
C ILE A 331 -5.29 0.50 -2.07
N PRO A 332 -4.87 1.68 -2.57
CA PRO A 332 -3.47 2.08 -2.59
C PRO A 332 -2.96 2.46 -1.20
N TYR A 333 -1.66 2.71 -1.08
CA TYR A 333 -1.03 3.10 0.17
C TYR A 333 -1.58 4.41 0.76
N GLY A 334 -1.80 5.43 -0.10
CA GLY A 334 -2.37 6.72 0.25
C GLY A 334 -3.50 7.12 -0.70
N ASP A 335 -3.78 8.43 -0.83
CA ASP A 335 -4.74 8.95 -1.81
C ASP A 335 -4.14 8.94 -3.23
N HIS A 336 -3.86 7.76 -3.72
CA HIS A 336 -3.29 7.52 -5.04
C HIS A 336 -4.32 6.93 -6.00
N SER A 337 -3.91 6.74 -7.26
CA SER A 337 -4.67 5.93 -8.20
C SER A 337 -4.91 4.52 -7.65
N PRO A 338 -6.03 3.88 -7.99
CA PRO A 338 -6.27 2.49 -7.60
C PRO A 338 -5.03 1.63 -7.90
N TRP A 339 -4.69 0.76 -6.97
CA TRP A 339 -3.53 -0.11 -7.12
C TRP A 339 -3.91 -1.31 -7.97
N ILE A 340 -3.16 -1.54 -9.03
CA ILE A 340 -3.46 -2.56 -10.03
C ILE A 340 -2.33 -3.59 -10.19
N GLU A 341 -1.29 -3.44 -9.38
CA GLU A 341 -0.13 -4.33 -9.47
C GLU A 341 -0.34 -5.65 -8.76
N THR A 342 -1.15 -5.66 -7.71
CA THR A 342 -1.53 -6.85 -6.95
C THR A 342 -3.01 -6.75 -6.57
N HIS A 343 -3.60 -7.90 -6.18
CA HIS A 343 -4.97 -7.92 -5.67
C HIS A 343 -5.07 -7.36 -4.25
N ASP A 344 -3.99 -7.44 -3.48
CA ASP A 344 -3.92 -6.82 -2.16
C ASP A 344 -2.48 -6.36 -1.83
N ASP A 345 -2.36 -5.39 -0.95
CA ASP A 345 -1.10 -4.88 -0.44
C ASP A 345 -1.30 -4.43 1.02
N ASN A 346 -0.53 -4.94 1.95
CA ASN A 346 -0.69 -4.68 3.39
C ASN A 346 -2.04 -5.12 3.98
N GLY A 347 -2.74 -6.05 3.36
CA GLY A 347 -4.04 -6.52 3.81
C GLY A 347 -5.19 -5.50 3.67
N LYS A 348 -4.98 -4.41 2.93
CA LYS A 348 -5.96 -3.30 2.84
C LYS A 348 -7.30 -3.73 2.28
N ASN A 349 -7.34 -4.64 1.32
CA ASN A 349 -8.59 -5.16 0.79
C ASN A 349 -9.27 -6.11 1.78
N GLY A 350 -8.52 -6.97 2.47
CA GLY A 350 -9.06 -7.79 3.55
C GLY A 350 -9.66 -6.93 4.68
N MET A 351 -8.94 -5.86 5.09
CA MET A 351 -9.46 -4.88 6.06
C MET A 351 -10.76 -4.23 5.58
N ALA A 352 -10.80 -3.81 4.31
CA ALA A 352 -11.96 -3.16 3.72
C ALA A 352 -13.17 -4.12 3.60
N ALA A 353 -12.94 -5.38 3.24
CA ALA A 353 -13.98 -6.39 3.23
C ALA A 353 -14.68 -6.51 4.58
N VAL A 354 -13.89 -6.59 5.67
CA VAL A 354 -14.40 -6.62 7.04
C VAL A 354 -15.12 -5.32 7.39
N LEU A 355 -14.52 -4.16 7.13
CA LEU A 355 -15.10 -2.85 7.44
C LEU A 355 -16.45 -2.65 6.77
N PHE A 356 -16.52 -2.88 5.44
CA PHE A 356 -17.74 -2.63 4.68
C PHE A 356 -18.85 -3.65 4.99
N ASP A 357 -18.50 -4.88 5.34
CA ASP A 357 -19.45 -5.86 5.83
C ASP A 357 -20.12 -5.38 7.14
N TYR A 358 -19.34 -4.83 8.07
CA TYR A 358 -19.89 -4.27 9.31
C TYR A 358 -20.62 -2.94 9.12
N LEU A 359 -20.36 -2.21 8.04
CA LEU A 359 -21.14 -1.04 7.62
C LEU A 359 -22.44 -1.43 6.90
N GLY A 360 -22.66 -2.72 6.59
CA GLY A 360 -23.83 -3.20 5.86
C GLY A 360 -23.78 -2.91 4.36
N LYS A 361 -22.58 -2.68 3.80
CA LYS A 361 -22.36 -2.39 2.37
C LYS A 361 -21.95 -3.68 1.63
N ALA A 362 -22.89 -4.60 1.49
CA ALA A 362 -22.63 -5.96 1.03
C ALA A 362 -21.86 -6.03 -0.31
N GLN A 363 -22.25 -5.27 -1.32
CA GLN A 363 -21.59 -5.27 -2.63
C GLN A 363 -20.14 -4.77 -2.56
N THR A 364 -19.89 -3.73 -1.75
CA THR A 364 -18.54 -3.20 -1.53
C THR A 364 -17.67 -4.21 -0.79
N ALA A 365 -18.23 -4.83 0.25
CA ALA A 365 -17.56 -5.88 1.00
C ALA A 365 -17.26 -7.11 0.14
N GLU A 366 -18.18 -7.51 -0.73
CA GLU A 366 -18.00 -8.59 -1.69
C GLU A 366 -16.83 -8.33 -2.62
N TYR A 367 -16.76 -7.14 -3.22
CA TYR A 367 -15.64 -6.79 -4.11
C TYR A 367 -14.29 -6.95 -3.40
N PHE A 368 -14.13 -6.39 -2.21
CA PHE A 368 -12.89 -6.46 -1.48
C PHE A 368 -12.59 -7.87 -0.94
N SER A 369 -13.62 -8.65 -0.60
CA SER A 369 -13.44 -10.05 -0.23
C SER A 369 -12.95 -10.89 -1.41
N ARG A 370 -13.51 -10.71 -2.60
CA ARG A 370 -13.03 -11.36 -3.84
C ARG A 370 -11.57 -11.00 -4.13
N MET A 371 -11.19 -9.72 -3.98
CA MET A 371 -9.79 -9.29 -4.10
C MET A 371 -8.91 -10.01 -3.07
N SER A 372 -9.39 -10.21 -1.84
CA SER A 372 -8.65 -10.94 -0.81
C SER A 372 -8.52 -12.44 -1.12
N VAL A 373 -9.54 -13.07 -1.71
CA VAL A 373 -9.49 -14.47 -2.18
C VAL A 373 -8.47 -14.62 -3.31
N ALA A 374 -8.48 -13.72 -4.28
CA ALA A 374 -7.53 -13.73 -5.40
C ALA A 374 -6.08 -13.46 -4.98
N CYS A 375 -5.86 -12.86 -3.80
CA CYS A 375 -4.54 -12.60 -3.27
C CYS A 375 -4.03 -13.78 -2.43
N HIS A 376 -3.13 -14.57 -2.99
CA HIS A 376 -2.53 -15.75 -2.35
C HIS A 376 -1.07 -15.93 -2.78
N GLY A 377 -0.36 -16.92 -2.19
CA GLY A 377 1.02 -17.21 -2.57
C GLY A 377 1.94 -15.99 -2.41
N ALA A 378 2.69 -15.68 -3.44
CA ALA A 378 3.67 -14.60 -3.44
C ALA A 378 3.08 -13.20 -3.22
N GLU A 379 1.81 -12.97 -3.54
CA GLU A 379 1.14 -11.70 -3.24
C GLU A 379 1.03 -11.45 -1.74
N ARG A 380 0.87 -12.50 -0.93
CA ARG A 380 0.82 -12.39 0.54
C ARG A 380 2.20 -12.17 1.15
N ASP A 381 3.25 -12.62 0.47
CA ASP A 381 4.64 -12.42 0.91
C ASP A 381 5.12 -10.97 0.72
N THR A 382 4.41 -10.15 -0.04
CA THR A 382 4.83 -8.79 -0.38
C THR A 382 3.90 -7.75 0.23
N GLY A 383 4.29 -6.51 0.13
CA GLY A 383 3.55 -5.36 0.60
C GLY A 383 4.50 -4.23 0.94
N HIS A 384 4.02 -3.01 0.92
CA HIS A 384 4.87 -1.83 1.09
C HIS A 384 5.62 -1.82 2.43
N THR A 385 4.99 -2.30 3.49
CA THR A 385 5.58 -2.38 4.85
C THR A 385 5.83 -3.82 5.29
N GLY A 386 5.83 -4.78 4.37
CA GLY A 386 5.99 -6.21 4.63
C GLY A 386 4.67 -6.97 4.81
N PRO A 387 4.72 -8.29 4.88
CA PRO A 387 3.53 -9.16 4.83
C PRO A 387 2.78 -9.28 6.16
N PHE A 388 3.27 -8.73 7.28
CA PHE A 388 2.64 -8.89 8.60
C PHE A 388 1.15 -8.56 8.59
N PHE A 389 0.79 -7.35 8.13
CA PHE A 389 -0.62 -6.94 8.05
C PHE A 389 -1.37 -7.63 6.91
N ASN A 390 -0.67 -8.02 5.85
CA ASN A 390 -1.25 -8.79 4.77
C ASN A 390 -1.74 -10.15 5.28
N MET A 391 -0.95 -10.81 6.12
CA MET A 391 -1.33 -12.10 6.74
C MET A 391 -2.40 -11.95 7.82
N LEU A 392 -2.35 -10.87 8.62
CA LEU A 392 -3.38 -10.60 9.64
C LEU A 392 -4.79 -10.54 9.05
N TRP A 393 -4.95 -9.83 7.93
CA TRP A 393 -6.26 -9.55 7.35
C TRP A 393 -6.65 -10.53 6.23
N ALA A 394 -5.78 -11.50 5.89
CA ALA A 394 -6.05 -12.47 4.85
C ALA A 394 -7.31 -13.28 5.11
N LEU A 395 -7.31 -14.15 6.12
CA LEU A 395 -8.47 -15.00 6.44
C LEU A 395 -9.70 -14.20 6.88
N PRO A 396 -9.61 -13.13 7.70
CA PRO A 396 -10.78 -12.29 7.97
C PRO A 396 -11.45 -11.73 6.72
N GLY A 397 -10.67 -11.30 5.73
CA GLY A 397 -11.17 -10.80 4.45
C GLY A 397 -11.81 -11.90 3.59
N VAL A 398 -11.12 -13.04 3.45
CA VAL A 398 -11.60 -14.21 2.70
C VAL A 398 -12.86 -14.80 3.32
N ALA A 399 -12.93 -14.86 4.66
CA ALA A 399 -14.06 -15.43 5.41
C ALA A 399 -15.38 -14.68 5.18
N ARG A 400 -15.34 -13.42 4.70
CA ARG A 400 -16.59 -12.72 4.32
C ARG A 400 -17.32 -13.43 3.19
N SER A 401 -16.59 -14.06 2.27
CA SER A 401 -17.15 -14.88 1.17
C SER A 401 -17.55 -16.30 1.58
N GLY A 402 -17.38 -16.69 2.83
CA GLY A 402 -17.88 -17.93 3.40
C GLY A 402 -16.89 -19.09 3.50
N PRO A 403 -17.31 -20.23 4.11
CA PRO A 403 -16.43 -21.36 4.42
C PRO A 403 -15.82 -22.04 3.19
N GLN A 404 -16.53 -22.09 2.06
CA GLN A 404 -15.98 -22.67 0.83
C GLN A 404 -14.84 -21.82 0.27
N ALA A 405 -14.93 -20.49 0.42
CA ALA A 405 -13.86 -19.58 0.03
C ALA A 405 -12.62 -19.77 0.89
N THR A 406 -12.76 -19.84 2.22
CA THR A 406 -11.63 -20.05 3.12
C THR A 406 -10.96 -21.40 2.92
N GLY A 407 -11.76 -22.47 2.73
CA GLY A 407 -11.24 -23.81 2.48
C GLY A 407 -10.44 -23.89 1.17
N ALA A 408 -10.96 -23.31 0.09
CA ALA A 408 -10.24 -23.25 -1.18
C ALA A 408 -8.96 -22.40 -1.08
N TRP A 409 -9.01 -21.28 -0.37
CA TRP A 409 -7.85 -20.41 -0.15
C TRP A 409 -6.78 -21.10 0.70
N LEU A 410 -7.15 -21.81 1.77
CA LEU A 410 -6.21 -22.57 2.59
C LEU A 410 -5.64 -23.79 1.86
N GLU A 411 -6.35 -24.42 0.94
CA GLU A 411 -5.80 -25.47 0.07
C GLU A 411 -4.58 -24.97 -0.71
N GLU A 412 -4.60 -23.70 -1.16
CA GLU A 412 -3.49 -23.05 -1.86
C GLU A 412 -2.40 -22.56 -0.92
N PHE A 413 -2.75 -22.00 0.25
CA PHE A 413 -1.85 -21.18 1.03
C PHE A 413 -1.55 -21.71 2.44
N SER A 414 -2.12 -22.84 2.87
CA SER A 414 -1.84 -23.42 4.21
C SER A 414 -0.37 -23.74 4.46
N TRP A 415 0.40 -24.01 3.41
CA TRP A 415 1.84 -24.22 3.52
C TRP A 415 2.56 -23.08 4.25
N HIS A 416 2.14 -21.84 4.03
CA HIS A 416 2.71 -20.67 4.69
C HIS A 416 2.35 -20.65 6.18
N TYR A 417 1.10 -20.96 6.53
CA TYR A 417 0.66 -21.07 7.92
C TYR A 417 1.42 -22.19 8.64
N ASP A 418 1.57 -23.35 8.02
CA ASP A 418 2.26 -24.49 8.60
C ASP A 418 3.77 -24.23 8.77
N LEU A 419 4.40 -23.45 7.87
CA LEU A 419 5.77 -22.98 8.06
C LEU A 419 5.89 -21.93 9.19
N ALA A 420 4.90 -21.06 9.34
CA ALA A 420 4.94 -20.02 10.37
C ALA A 420 4.75 -20.56 11.77
N ARG A 421 4.07 -21.72 11.95
CA ARG A 421 3.87 -22.36 13.27
C ARG A 421 5.19 -22.80 13.89
N ARG A 422 5.19 -22.86 15.20
CA ARG A 422 6.29 -23.44 15.98
C ARG A 422 5.80 -24.65 16.78
N TRP A 423 6.75 -25.44 17.21
CA TRP A 423 6.53 -26.64 18.02
C TRP A 423 5.91 -26.34 19.40
N ASP A 424 6.09 -25.12 19.91
CA ASP A 424 5.58 -24.63 21.18
C ASP A 424 4.17 -24.02 21.11
N GLY A 425 3.49 -24.11 19.96
CA GLY A 425 2.17 -23.54 19.71
C GLY A 425 2.16 -22.07 19.29
N THR A 426 3.30 -21.39 19.30
CA THR A 426 3.43 -20.01 18.84
C THR A 426 3.64 -19.94 17.32
N PHE A 427 3.71 -18.72 16.79
CA PHE A 427 3.99 -18.45 15.38
C PHE A 427 5.12 -17.43 15.22
N LEU A 428 5.87 -17.56 14.13
CA LEU A 428 6.89 -16.60 13.73
C LEU A 428 6.51 -15.88 12.45
N HIS A 429 6.80 -14.59 12.39
CA HIS A 429 6.70 -13.82 11.16
C HIS A 429 7.80 -14.27 10.18
N GLN A 430 7.40 -14.61 8.95
CA GLN A 430 8.32 -15.09 7.93
C GLN A 430 8.92 -13.95 7.08
N GLY A 431 8.09 -13.01 6.68
CA GLY A 431 8.49 -11.95 5.75
C GLY A 431 8.59 -12.41 4.30
N ALA A 432 8.89 -11.47 3.41
CA ALA A 432 9.12 -11.76 2.01
C ALA A 432 10.52 -12.34 1.78
N PRO A 433 10.72 -13.18 0.75
CA PRO A 433 12.05 -13.61 0.35
C PRO A 433 12.98 -12.41 0.06
N GLY A 434 14.18 -12.46 0.58
CA GLY A 434 15.14 -11.37 0.41
C GLY A 434 16.48 -11.66 1.09
N ALA A 435 17.44 -10.73 0.95
CA ALA A 435 18.74 -10.87 1.59
C ALA A 435 18.65 -10.77 3.12
N ARG A 436 17.74 -9.93 3.62
CA ARG A 436 17.56 -9.68 5.06
C ARG A 436 16.09 -9.78 5.43
N PRO A 437 15.77 -10.18 6.67
CA PRO A 437 14.40 -10.12 7.18
C PRO A 437 13.85 -8.69 7.13
N ASP A 438 12.55 -8.57 7.03
CA ASP A 438 11.86 -7.27 7.07
C ASP A 438 11.84 -6.64 8.49
N SER A 439 11.22 -5.48 8.60
CA SER A 439 11.14 -4.71 9.86
C SER A 439 10.29 -5.39 10.95
N TYR A 440 9.51 -6.41 10.62
CA TYR A 440 8.62 -7.12 11.56
C TYR A 440 9.24 -8.41 12.12
N ARG A 441 10.49 -8.75 11.79
CA ARG A 441 11.16 -10.00 12.18
C ARG A 441 11.11 -10.32 13.68
N ASN A 442 11.03 -9.28 14.52
CA ASN A 442 10.99 -9.42 15.98
C ASN A 442 9.58 -9.26 16.56
N TRP A 443 8.57 -9.11 15.72
CA TRP A 443 7.20 -8.98 16.17
C TRP A 443 6.61 -10.36 16.44
N ASP A 444 5.90 -10.50 17.57
CA ASP A 444 5.12 -11.68 17.84
C ASP A 444 3.94 -11.77 16.88
N SER A 445 3.95 -12.77 16.02
CA SER A 445 2.91 -12.99 15.03
C SER A 445 1.83 -14.00 15.47
N THR A 446 1.94 -14.53 16.69
CA THR A 446 1.03 -15.57 17.18
C THR A 446 -0.42 -15.10 17.11
N GLY A 447 -0.71 -13.90 17.65
CA GLY A 447 -2.07 -13.37 17.65
C GLY A 447 -2.66 -13.18 16.26
N LEU A 448 -1.88 -12.72 15.30
CA LEU A 448 -2.38 -12.51 13.93
C LEU A 448 -2.82 -13.82 13.26
N TYR A 449 -2.02 -14.89 13.38
CA TYR A 449 -2.35 -16.17 12.77
C TYR A 449 -3.52 -16.84 13.48
N LEU A 450 -3.59 -16.75 14.81
CA LEU A 450 -4.72 -17.28 15.56
C LEU A 450 -6.04 -16.56 15.26
N ILE A 451 -6.03 -15.23 15.07
CA ILE A 451 -7.22 -14.47 14.62
C ILE A 451 -7.73 -15.01 13.29
N GLY A 452 -6.81 -15.31 12.35
CA GLY A 452 -7.17 -15.94 11.09
C GLY A 452 -7.82 -17.30 11.27
N MET A 453 -7.20 -18.18 12.06
CA MET A 453 -7.72 -19.52 12.31
C MET A 453 -9.02 -19.52 13.14
N ALA A 454 -9.23 -18.51 13.99
CA ALA A 454 -10.44 -18.37 14.83
C ALA A 454 -11.68 -17.87 14.07
N GLN A 455 -11.63 -17.71 12.75
CA GLN A 455 -12.84 -17.31 11.97
C GLN A 455 -14.00 -18.31 12.14
N GLY A 456 -13.71 -19.59 12.43
CA GLY A 456 -14.69 -20.62 12.76
C GLY A 456 -15.37 -20.43 14.12
N GLU A 457 -14.70 -19.78 15.08
CA GLU A 457 -15.16 -19.63 16.47
C GLU A 457 -16.28 -18.59 16.63
N ARG A 458 -16.26 -17.55 15.82
CA ARG A 458 -17.29 -16.49 15.79
C ARG A 458 -17.53 -15.81 17.15
N LYS A 459 -16.52 -15.68 17.99
CA LYS A 459 -16.65 -15.12 19.35
C LYS A 459 -16.51 -13.59 19.38
N THR A 460 -15.69 -13.03 18.51
CA THR A 460 -15.47 -11.58 18.37
C THR A 460 -16.01 -11.09 17.03
N PHE A 461 -16.19 -9.77 16.87
CA PHE A 461 -16.60 -9.21 15.58
C PHE A 461 -15.53 -9.45 14.52
N LEU A 462 -14.26 -9.34 14.86
CA LEU A 462 -13.14 -9.62 13.97
C LEU A 462 -13.13 -11.08 13.48
N THR A 463 -13.61 -12.02 14.29
CA THR A 463 -13.75 -13.43 13.93
C THR A 463 -15.18 -13.83 13.48
N GLY A 464 -16.01 -12.85 13.08
CA GLY A 464 -17.29 -13.12 12.44
C GLY A 464 -18.46 -13.41 13.40
N ARG A 465 -18.45 -12.88 14.64
CA ARG A 465 -19.57 -12.96 15.58
C ARG A 465 -20.91 -12.53 14.98
N LYS A 466 -20.91 -11.48 14.16
CA LYS A 466 -22.03 -11.13 13.30
C LYS A 466 -21.89 -11.84 11.96
N PRO A 467 -22.91 -12.59 11.50
CA PRO A 467 -22.88 -13.18 10.16
C PRO A 467 -22.59 -12.15 9.08
N SER A 468 -21.80 -12.57 8.08
CA SER A 468 -21.46 -11.71 6.95
C SER A 468 -22.71 -11.40 6.10
N THR A 469 -22.77 -10.17 5.60
CA THR A 469 -23.77 -9.74 4.62
C THR A 469 -23.32 -10.02 3.18
N VAL A 470 -22.06 -10.42 3.00
CA VAL A 470 -21.51 -10.81 1.69
C VAL A 470 -22.12 -12.14 1.25
N PRO A 471 -22.59 -12.27 0.01
CA PRO A 471 -23.03 -13.57 -0.52
C PRO A 471 -21.92 -14.60 -0.43
N GLN A 472 -22.26 -15.78 0.10
CA GLN A 472 -21.31 -16.89 0.15
C GLN A 472 -21.09 -17.41 -1.27
N ILE A 473 -19.82 -17.69 -1.60
CA ILE A 473 -19.46 -18.30 -2.88
C ILE A 473 -19.23 -19.80 -2.73
N ASP A 474 -19.52 -20.52 -3.80
CA ASP A 474 -19.17 -21.93 -3.87
C ASP A 474 -17.68 -22.15 -4.14
N ARG A 475 -17.26 -23.40 -4.03
CA ARG A 475 -15.86 -23.78 -4.23
C ARG A 475 -15.35 -23.54 -5.65
N ALA A 476 -16.21 -23.71 -6.65
CA ALA A 476 -15.83 -23.49 -8.05
C ALA A 476 -15.54 -22.01 -8.30
N THR A 477 -16.40 -21.12 -7.82
CA THR A 477 -16.21 -19.68 -7.85
C THR A 477 -14.94 -19.29 -7.09
N ALA A 478 -14.72 -19.84 -5.89
CA ALA A 478 -13.51 -19.57 -5.11
C ALA A 478 -12.23 -19.98 -5.87
N LYS A 479 -12.23 -21.15 -6.51
CA LYS A 479 -11.09 -21.61 -7.34
C LYS A 479 -10.87 -20.70 -8.56
N SER A 480 -11.92 -20.24 -9.21
CA SER A 480 -11.81 -19.26 -10.30
C SER A 480 -11.16 -17.95 -9.84
N LEU A 481 -11.49 -17.44 -8.64
CA LEU A 481 -10.85 -16.27 -8.07
C LEU A 481 -9.37 -16.52 -7.74
N LEU A 482 -9.03 -17.70 -7.23
CA LEU A 482 -7.64 -18.10 -6.98
C LEU A 482 -6.84 -18.17 -8.29
N ASP A 483 -7.46 -18.67 -9.37
CA ASP A 483 -6.81 -18.69 -10.69
C ASP A 483 -6.47 -17.30 -11.22
N ASP A 484 -7.28 -16.29 -10.93
CA ASP A 484 -6.98 -14.88 -11.25
C ASP A 484 -5.73 -14.36 -10.53
N GLY A 485 -5.38 -14.93 -9.38
CA GLY A 485 -4.14 -14.64 -8.64
C GLY A 485 -2.91 -15.44 -9.08
N ARG A 486 -3.05 -16.44 -9.95
CA ARG A 486 -1.93 -17.27 -10.39
C ARG A 486 -0.93 -16.49 -11.24
N GLY A 487 0.31 -16.96 -11.23
CA GLY A 487 1.41 -16.32 -11.95
C GLY A 487 1.94 -15.06 -11.25
N TRP A 488 1.53 -14.83 -10.01
CA TRP A 488 1.93 -13.70 -9.18
C TRP A 488 3.13 -14.04 -8.31
N SER A 489 4.29 -14.14 -8.89
CA SER A 489 5.54 -13.94 -8.16
C SER A 489 6.20 -12.63 -8.59
N ASN A 490 7.16 -12.15 -7.82
CA ASN A 490 7.88 -10.94 -8.18
C ASN A 490 8.71 -11.08 -9.46
N ASN A 491 9.08 -12.30 -9.83
CA ASN A 491 9.84 -12.58 -11.05
C ASN A 491 8.97 -12.90 -12.26
N ASN A 492 7.87 -13.61 -12.07
CA ASN A 492 7.11 -14.15 -13.19
C ASN A 492 5.80 -13.43 -13.48
N ARG A 493 5.37 -12.48 -12.64
CA ARG A 493 4.10 -11.76 -12.84
C ARG A 493 3.99 -11.07 -14.20
N TYR A 494 5.10 -10.62 -14.77
CA TYR A 494 5.14 -10.09 -16.13
C TYR A 494 5.30 -11.20 -17.16
N SER A 495 6.19 -12.16 -16.93
CA SER A 495 6.47 -13.26 -17.86
C SER A 495 5.27 -14.18 -18.04
N TYR A 496 4.45 -14.40 -17.01
CA TYR A 496 3.22 -15.16 -17.10
C TYR A 496 2.28 -14.58 -18.17
N TYR A 497 1.91 -13.29 -18.04
CA TYR A 497 1.05 -12.64 -19.02
C TYR A 497 1.75 -12.47 -20.37
N ASP A 498 3.04 -12.22 -20.39
CA ASP A 498 3.83 -12.11 -21.62
C ASP A 498 3.86 -13.42 -22.41
N SER A 499 3.70 -14.59 -21.76
CA SER A 499 3.63 -15.90 -22.39
C SER A 499 2.27 -16.21 -23.06
N LEU A 500 1.19 -15.50 -22.67
CA LEU A 500 -0.15 -15.73 -23.20
C LEU A 500 -0.25 -15.29 -24.67
N THR A 501 -1.16 -15.93 -25.41
CA THR A 501 -1.50 -15.54 -26.79
C THR A 501 -2.27 -14.22 -26.80
N VAL A 502 -2.33 -13.54 -27.96
CA VAL A 502 -3.12 -12.32 -28.12
C VAL A 502 -4.60 -12.57 -27.81
N GLU A 503 -5.16 -13.69 -28.26
CA GLU A 503 -6.54 -14.08 -28.00
C GLU A 503 -6.81 -14.27 -26.50
N GLN A 504 -5.94 -14.99 -25.78
CA GLN A 504 -6.04 -15.16 -24.33
C GLN A 504 -5.98 -13.82 -23.57
N LEU A 505 -5.09 -12.92 -24.01
CA LEU A 505 -4.95 -11.59 -23.43
C LEU A 505 -6.19 -10.74 -23.69
N VAL A 506 -6.74 -10.77 -24.90
CA VAL A 506 -7.99 -10.05 -25.24
C VAL A 506 -9.17 -10.57 -24.42
N THR A 507 -9.28 -11.89 -24.25
CA THR A 507 -10.29 -12.51 -23.35
C THR A 507 -10.13 -12.03 -21.90
N SER A 508 -8.91 -11.94 -21.41
CA SER A 508 -8.59 -11.48 -20.05
C SER A 508 -8.99 -10.02 -19.80
N LEU A 509 -9.15 -9.21 -20.85
CA LEU A 509 -9.61 -7.82 -20.70
C LEU A 509 -11.06 -7.71 -20.20
N SER A 510 -11.84 -8.77 -20.27
CA SER A 510 -13.22 -8.82 -19.77
C SER A 510 -13.33 -9.36 -18.34
N ASN A 511 -12.21 -9.67 -17.69
CA ASN A 511 -12.19 -10.22 -16.34
C ASN A 511 -12.72 -9.19 -15.33
N TRP A 512 -13.38 -9.66 -14.26
CA TRP A 512 -13.84 -8.84 -13.15
C TRP A 512 -12.69 -8.10 -12.43
N SER A 513 -11.50 -8.76 -12.35
CA SER A 513 -10.33 -8.24 -11.65
C SER A 513 -9.65 -7.12 -12.44
N PRO A 514 -9.54 -5.91 -11.87
CA PRO A 514 -8.79 -4.82 -12.51
C PRO A 514 -7.30 -5.14 -12.66
N THR A 515 -6.74 -5.96 -11.80
CA THR A 515 -5.37 -6.44 -11.85
C THR A 515 -5.13 -7.31 -13.08
N VAL A 516 -6.03 -8.26 -13.35
CA VAL A 516 -5.96 -9.14 -14.53
C VAL A 516 -6.06 -8.33 -15.82
N ARG A 517 -7.04 -7.41 -15.90
CA ARG A 517 -7.22 -6.54 -17.08
C ARG A 517 -5.97 -5.69 -17.38
N GLU A 518 -5.42 -5.05 -16.36
CA GLU A 518 -4.22 -4.20 -16.51
C GLU A 518 -3.01 -5.01 -16.97
N ARG A 519 -2.79 -6.19 -16.40
CA ARG A 519 -1.69 -7.07 -16.80
C ARG A 519 -1.84 -7.58 -18.23
N ALA A 520 -3.04 -7.95 -18.62
CA ALA A 520 -3.36 -8.33 -20.01
C ALA A 520 -3.07 -7.15 -20.97
N GLY A 521 -3.53 -5.94 -20.62
CA GLY A 521 -3.25 -4.73 -21.40
C GLY A 521 -1.76 -4.43 -21.54
N MET A 522 -0.99 -4.54 -20.44
CA MET A 522 0.47 -4.35 -20.46
C MET A 522 1.17 -5.37 -21.37
N ALA A 523 0.74 -6.63 -21.33
CA ALA A 523 1.29 -7.68 -22.18
C ALA A 523 0.95 -7.43 -23.65
N LEU A 524 -0.29 -7.04 -23.97
CA LEU A 524 -0.69 -6.63 -25.32
C LEU A 524 0.16 -5.47 -25.85
N GLY A 525 0.51 -4.51 -24.96
CA GLY A 525 1.41 -3.41 -25.32
C GLY A 525 2.78 -3.86 -25.83
N LYS A 526 3.25 -5.05 -25.43
CA LYS A 526 4.52 -5.66 -25.85
C LYS A 526 4.41 -6.53 -27.11
N LYS A 527 3.21 -7.03 -27.46
CA LYS A 527 3.00 -7.86 -28.65
C LYS A 527 3.20 -7.04 -29.93
N LYS A 528 3.70 -7.70 -30.98
CA LYS A 528 3.89 -7.06 -32.30
C LYS A 528 2.58 -6.91 -33.06
N VAL A 529 1.63 -7.81 -32.82
CA VAL A 529 0.28 -7.77 -33.45
C VAL A 529 -0.48 -6.56 -32.91
N ASN A 530 -1.24 -5.89 -33.78
CA ASN A 530 -2.09 -4.78 -33.39
C ASN A 530 -3.53 -5.28 -33.13
N PRO A 531 -3.98 -5.36 -31.85
CA PRO A 531 -5.32 -5.85 -31.51
C PRO A 531 -6.40 -4.75 -31.54
N THR A 532 -6.16 -3.63 -32.19
CA THR A 532 -7.09 -2.47 -32.16
C THR A 532 -8.52 -2.82 -32.64
N PRO A 533 -8.74 -3.63 -33.69
CA PRO A 533 -10.09 -4.00 -34.07
C PRO A 533 -10.86 -4.75 -32.99
N GLU A 534 -10.20 -5.66 -32.28
CA GLU A 534 -10.78 -6.40 -31.16
C GLU A 534 -11.06 -5.48 -29.98
N LEU A 535 -10.17 -4.55 -29.69
CA LEU A 535 -10.34 -3.56 -28.61
C LEU A 535 -11.52 -2.60 -28.89
N ILE A 536 -11.74 -2.21 -30.16
CA ILE A 536 -12.90 -1.42 -30.55
C ILE A 536 -14.20 -2.21 -30.29
N LYS A 537 -14.24 -3.50 -30.62
CA LYS A 537 -15.39 -4.36 -30.29
C LYS A 537 -15.65 -4.42 -28.79
N LEU A 538 -14.60 -4.53 -27.96
CA LEU A 538 -14.72 -4.51 -26.51
C LEU A 538 -15.24 -3.17 -25.97
N LEU A 539 -14.83 -2.03 -26.56
CA LEU A 539 -15.37 -0.71 -26.20
C LEU A 539 -16.89 -0.60 -26.48
N GLN A 540 -17.37 -1.30 -27.50
CA GLN A 540 -18.78 -1.32 -27.90
C GLN A 540 -19.62 -2.37 -27.16
N SER A 541 -18.98 -3.20 -26.31
CA SER A 541 -19.65 -4.22 -25.49
C SER A 541 -20.57 -3.58 -24.44
N SER A 542 -21.65 -4.27 -24.08
CA SER A 542 -22.47 -3.91 -22.93
C SER A 542 -21.79 -4.25 -21.58
N ASN A 543 -20.74 -5.04 -21.59
CA ASN A 543 -19.96 -5.40 -20.39
C ASN A 543 -18.98 -4.29 -20.05
N LEU A 544 -19.20 -3.64 -18.92
CA LEU A 544 -18.38 -2.53 -18.46
C LEU A 544 -16.92 -2.93 -18.18
N TYR A 545 -16.66 -4.18 -17.72
CA TYR A 545 -15.29 -4.67 -17.53
C TYR A 545 -14.54 -4.79 -18.86
N SER A 546 -15.22 -5.23 -19.92
CA SER A 546 -14.65 -5.27 -21.26
C SER A 546 -14.26 -3.88 -21.76
N GLN A 547 -15.13 -2.89 -21.54
CA GLN A 547 -14.83 -1.49 -21.87
C GLN A 547 -13.62 -0.95 -21.10
N TYR A 548 -13.53 -1.22 -19.79
CA TYR A 548 -12.39 -0.85 -18.97
C TYR A 548 -11.09 -1.49 -19.48
N GLY A 549 -11.12 -2.79 -19.73
CA GLY A 549 -9.96 -3.53 -20.22
C GLY A 549 -9.48 -3.04 -21.58
N ALA A 550 -10.43 -2.72 -22.48
CA ALA A 550 -10.10 -2.15 -23.78
C ALA A 550 -9.39 -0.79 -23.65
N CYS A 551 -9.89 0.11 -22.78
CA CYS A 551 -9.23 1.39 -22.51
C CYS A 551 -7.81 1.17 -21.96
N GLN A 552 -7.65 0.25 -20.97
CA GLN A 552 -6.36 -0.07 -20.39
C GLN A 552 -5.37 -0.61 -21.45
N ALA A 553 -5.82 -1.50 -22.32
CA ALA A 553 -5.00 -2.03 -23.41
C ALA A 553 -4.63 -0.96 -24.45
N LEU A 554 -5.58 -0.12 -24.86
CA LEU A 554 -5.35 0.98 -25.81
C LEU A 554 -4.31 1.97 -25.29
N LYS A 555 -4.33 2.29 -24.00
CA LYS A 555 -3.27 3.07 -23.35
C LYS A 555 -1.89 2.45 -23.56
N MET A 556 -1.78 1.12 -23.42
CA MET A 556 -0.51 0.40 -23.49
C MET A 556 0.01 0.18 -24.91
N ILE A 557 -0.87 -0.02 -25.89
CA ILE A 557 -0.46 -0.14 -27.29
C ILE A 557 -0.11 1.22 -27.93
N ARG A 558 -0.49 2.32 -27.27
CA ARG A 558 -0.12 3.70 -27.65
C ARG A 558 -0.59 4.07 -29.06
N GLY A 559 0.24 4.78 -29.83
CA GLY A 559 -0.08 5.26 -31.19
C GLY A 559 -0.57 4.18 -32.17
N ARG A 560 -0.30 2.89 -31.91
CA ARG A 560 -0.87 1.78 -32.70
C ARG A 560 -2.41 1.71 -32.60
N GLY A 561 -2.97 2.22 -31.50
CA GLY A 561 -4.41 2.29 -31.25
C GLY A 561 -5.09 3.54 -31.85
N ALA A 562 -4.46 4.27 -32.76
CA ALA A 562 -4.98 5.52 -33.31
C ALA A 562 -6.42 5.40 -33.91
N GLU A 563 -6.73 4.26 -34.54
CA GLU A 563 -8.05 3.97 -35.14
C GLU A 563 -9.17 3.89 -34.07
N ALA A 564 -8.82 3.65 -32.78
CA ALA A 564 -9.79 3.58 -31.70
C ALA A 564 -10.20 4.97 -31.15
N VAL A 565 -9.57 6.06 -31.58
CA VAL A 565 -9.84 7.42 -31.06
C VAL A 565 -11.33 7.79 -31.15
N PRO A 566 -12.07 7.54 -32.25
CA PRO A 566 -13.51 7.85 -32.31
C PRO A 566 -14.32 7.00 -31.28
N ALA A 567 -14.00 5.72 -31.13
CA ALA A 567 -14.69 4.85 -30.19
C ALA A 567 -14.40 5.25 -28.71
N LEU A 568 -13.19 5.71 -28.43
CA LEU A 568 -12.83 6.24 -27.09
C LEU A 568 -13.58 7.55 -26.79
N LEU A 569 -13.76 8.43 -27.77
CA LEU A 569 -14.57 9.64 -27.62
C LEU A 569 -16.04 9.32 -27.37
N GLU A 570 -16.57 8.26 -27.95
CA GLU A 570 -17.92 7.77 -27.63
C GLU A 570 -17.99 7.21 -26.20
N SER A 571 -17.03 6.35 -25.81
CA SER A 571 -16.93 5.85 -24.45
C SER A 571 -16.78 6.97 -23.42
N PHE A 572 -16.14 8.07 -23.78
CA PHE A 572 -15.98 9.26 -22.92
C PHE A 572 -17.30 9.98 -22.61
N LYS A 573 -18.39 9.73 -23.37
CA LYS A 573 -19.74 10.22 -23.08
C LYS A 573 -20.51 9.37 -22.08
N SER A 574 -19.95 8.25 -21.63
CA SER A 574 -20.59 7.32 -20.70
C SER A 574 -21.09 8.00 -19.42
N LYS A 575 -22.17 7.46 -18.84
CA LYS A 575 -22.60 7.83 -17.48
C LYS A 575 -21.63 7.34 -16.40
N ASP A 576 -20.88 6.28 -16.69
CA ASP A 576 -19.88 5.74 -15.76
C ASP A 576 -18.63 6.63 -15.71
N LEU A 577 -18.36 7.17 -14.53
CA LEU A 577 -17.21 8.08 -14.28
C LEU A 577 -15.88 7.41 -14.61
N TRP A 578 -15.72 6.13 -14.21
CA TRP A 578 -14.44 5.45 -14.37
C TRP A 578 -14.16 5.12 -15.83
N LEU A 579 -15.18 4.81 -16.61
CA LEU A 579 -15.02 4.62 -18.06
C LEU A 579 -14.57 5.92 -18.74
N ARG A 580 -15.14 7.06 -18.36
CA ARG A 580 -14.68 8.36 -18.88
C ARG A 580 -13.22 8.63 -18.53
N VAL A 581 -12.83 8.34 -17.28
CA VAL A 581 -11.44 8.47 -16.83
C VAL A 581 -10.50 7.58 -17.63
N LEU A 582 -10.83 6.30 -17.77
CA LEU A 582 -10.01 5.35 -18.54
C LEU A 582 -9.95 5.70 -20.03
N SER A 583 -11.04 6.21 -20.61
CA SER A 583 -11.05 6.68 -21.99
C SER A 583 -10.10 7.87 -22.18
N ALA A 584 -10.13 8.84 -21.28
CA ALA A 584 -9.20 9.98 -21.31
C ALA A 584 -7.74 9.53 -21.14
N ASP A 585 -7.49 8.57 -20.25
CA ASP A 585 -6.15 8.02 -20.01
C ASP A 585 -5.65 7.23 -21.24
N ALA A 586 -6.54 6.49 -21.91
CA ALA A 586 -6.25 5.82 -23.18
C ALA A 586 -5.92 6.81 -24.31
N LEU A 587 -6.70 7.89 -24.46
CA LEU A 587 -6.43 8.96 -25.42
C LEU A 587 -5.07 9.60 -25.16
N ALA A 588 -4.74 9.87 -23.89
CA ALA A 588 -3.42 10.36 -23.50
C ALA A 588 -2.30 9.38 -23.86
N GLY A 589 -2.53 8.08 -23.62
CA GLY A 589 -1.58 7.01 -23.98
C GLY A 589 -1.35 6.88 -25.49
N ILE A 590 -2.37 7.04 -26.31
CA ILE A 590 -2.29 7.07 -27.78
C ILE A 590 -1.47 8.29 -28.25
N GLY A 591 -1.61 9.44 -27.57
CA GLY A 591 -0.78 10.62 -27.80
C GLY A 591 -1.19 11.43 -29.04
N LYS A 592 -0.23 11.76 -29.93
CA LYS A 592 -0.44 12.69 -31.04
C LYS A 592 -1.72 12.42 -31.88
N PRO A 593 -2.08 11.18 -32.23
CA PRO A 593 -3.33 10.92 -32.98
C PRO A 593 -4.60 11.30 -32.22
N ALA A 594 -4.55 11.38 -30.89
CA ALA A 594 -5.70 11.73 -30.04
C ALA A 594 -5.83 13.26 -29.79
N LYS A 595 -5.00 14.13 -30.39
CA LYS A 595 -5.12 15.59 -30.23
C LYS A 595 -6.52 16.15 -30.55
N PRO A 596 -7.30 15.61 -31.51
CA PRO A 596 -8.67 16.06 -31.74
C PRO A 596 -9.60 15.92 -30.52
N ALA A 597 -9.25 15.07 -29.52
CA ALA A 597 -10.02 14.93 -28.28
C ALA A 597 -9.80 16.08 -27.27
N ILE A 598 -8.73 16.88 -27.41
CA ILE A 598 -8.34 17.92 -26.46
C ILE A 598 -9.49 18.89 -26.12
N PRO A 599 -10.22 19.47 -27.06
CA PRO A 599 -11.30 20.40 -26.71
C PRO A 599 -12.39 19.76 -25.85
N VAL A 600 -12.79 18.54 -26.18
CA VAL A 600 -13.81 17.79 -25.40
C VAL A 600 -13.33 17.49 -23.97
N LEU A 601 -12.07 17.09 -23.80
CA LEU A 601 -11.47 16.83 -22.50
C LEU A 601 -11.32 18.12 -21.67
N LEU A 602 -10.90 19.23 -22.27
CA LEU A 602 -10.81 20.54 -21.61
C LEU A 602 -12.18 21.04 -21.18
N GLU A 603 -13.19 20.93 -22.05
CA GLU A 603 -14.56 21.31 -21.71
C GLU A 603 -15.09 20.48 -20.53
N ARG A 604 -14.83 19.17 -20.52
CA ARG A 604 -15.25 18.30 -19.41
C ARG A 604 -14.56 18.65 -18.10
N LEU A 605 -13.29 19.04 -18.16
CA LEU A 605 -12.51 19.44 -16.97
C LEU A 605 -13.10 20.69 -16.30
N THR A 606 -13.77 21.57 -17.03
CA THR A 606 -14.44 22.74 -16.47
C THR A 606 -15.71 22.39 -15.67
N LYS A 607 -16.24 21.17 -15.80
CA LYS A 607 -17.50 20.74 -15.19
C LYS A 607 -17.25 20.07 -13.85
N SER A 608 -18.09 20.35 -12.88
CA SER A 608 -18.11 19.70 -11.57
C SER A 608 -19.47 19.03 -11.35
N ASP A 609 -19.46 17.87 -10.68
CA ASP A 609 -20.65 17.13 -10.29
C ASP A 609 -20.56 16.76 -8.79
N PRO A 610 -20.76 17.73 -7.87
CA PRO A 610 -20.60 17.48 -6.44
C PRO A 610 -21.49 16.37 -5.86
N LYS A 611 -22.59 16.05 -6.56
CA LYS A 611 -23.52 14.99 -6.15
C LYS A 611 -22.95 13.61 -6.39
N ASN A 612 -22.38 13.37 -7.58
CA ASN A 612 -21.91 12.04 -8.01
C ASN A 612 -20.37 11.90 -7.90
N ASP A 613 -19.66 13.02 -7.90
CA ASP A 613 -18.21 13.08 -7.75
C ASP A 613 -17.79 14.18 -6.74
N PRO A 614 -18.12 14.02 -5.45
CA PRO A 614 -17.92 15.05 -4.43
C PRO A 614 -16.44 15.40 -4.20
N ARG A 615 -15.52 14.59 -4.70
CA ARG A 615 -14.08 14.80 -4.61
C ARG A 615 -13.45 15.27 -5.91
N ASN A 616 -14.24 15.57 -6.94
CA ASN A 616 -13.76 15.93 -8.27
C ASN A 616 -12.71 14.95 -8.81
N MET A 617 -12.98 13.64 -8.68
CA MET A 617 -12.06 12.59 -9.12
C MET A 617 -11.92 12.58 -10.64
N GLU A 618 -13.00 12.82 -11.38
CA GLU A 618 -12.92 12.95 -12.83
C GLU A 618 -11.99 14.10 -13.24
N GLN A 619 -12.14 15.27 -12.64
CA GLN A 619 -11.27 16.42 -12.86
C GLN A 619 -9.80 16.09 -12.52
N ARG A 620 -9.56 15.35 -11.43
CA ARG A 620 -8.22 14.87 -11.04
C ARG A 620 -7.54 14.10 -12.16
N TYR A 621 -8.23 13.09 -12.69
CA TYR A 621 -7.66 12.23 -13.73
C TYR A 621 -7.58 12.90 -15.10
N LEU A 622 -8.52 13.76 -15.44
CA LEU A 622 -8.44 14.60 -16.63
C LEU A 622 -7.23 15.54 -16.58
N SER A 623 -6.91 16.09 -15.42
CA SER A 623 -5.71 16.91 -15.24
C SER A 623 -4.43 16.12 -15.55
N PHE A 624 -4.38 14.83 -15.16
CA PHE A 624 -3.26 13.97 -15.52
C PHE A 624 -3.23 13.65 -17.03
N ALA A 625 -4.37 13.26 -17.61
CA ALA A 625 -4.47 12.90 -19.01
C ALA A 625 -4.10 14.07 -19.94
N LEU A 626 -4.43 15.30 -19.54
CA LEU A 626 -4.12 16.50 -20.33
C LEU A 626 -2.72 17.06 -20.04
N PHE A 627 -2.36 17.27 -18.78
CA PHE A 627 -1.25 18.15 -18.42
C PHE A 627 -0.04 17.44 -17.81
N ASN A 628 -0.08 16.10 -17.56
CA ASN A 628 1.10 15.42 -17.07
C ASN A 628 2.27 15.61 -18.05
N GLN A 629 3.40 16.08 -17.53
CA GLN A 629 4.57 16.45 -18.34
C GLN A 629 5.07 15.33 -19.26
N ARG A 630 5.00 14.08 -18.84
CA ARG A 630 5.59 12.95 -19.59
C ARG A 630 4.60 12.15 -20.42
N GLY A 631 3.30 12.29 -20.17
CA GLY A 631 2.29 11.45 -20.83
C GLY A 631 0.96 12.15 -21.11
N GLY A 632 0.79 13.39 -20.69
CA GLY A 632 -0.42 14.17 -21.00
C GLY A 632 -0.41 14.73 -22.41
N LEU A 633 -1.58 14.85 -23.04
CA LEU A 633 -1.75 15.36 -24.41
C LEU A 633 -1.18 16.77 -24.59
N LEU A 634 -1.20 17.59 -23.53
CA LEU A 634 -0.75 18.98 -23.47
C LEU A 634 0.51 19.14 -22.61
N GLY A 635 1.11 18.07 -22.12
CA GLY A 635 2.22 18.13 -21.18
C GLY A 635 3.51 18.74 -21.76
N GLN A 636 3.68 18.71 -23.08
CA GLN A 636 4.86 19.19 -23.79
C GLN A 636 4.62 20.39 -24.70
N SER A 637 3.41 20.60 -25.16
CA SER A 637 3.07 21.69 -26.07
C SER A 637 1.60 22.08 -25.94
N LEU A 638 1.33 23.37 -26.01
CA LEU A 638 -0.02 23.97 -26.04
C LEU A 638 -0.35 24.56 -27.40
N GLU A 639 0.39 24.18 -28.44
CA GLU A 639 0.19 24.65 -29.80
C GLU A 639 -1.21 24.24 -30.34
N GLY A 640 -1.91 25.19 -30.95
CA GLY A 640 -3.24 24.97 -31.55
C GLY A 640 -4.38 24.82 -30.54
N VAL A 641 -4.13 25.04 -29.26
CA VAL A 641 -5.15 24.97 -28.20
C VAL A 641 -5.85 26.33 -28.03
N ASP A 642 -7.18 26.32 -27.99
CA ASP A 642 -7.98 27.49 -27.64
C ASP A 642 -7.62 28.00 -26.26
N ARG A 643 -7.19 29.26 -26.17
CA ARG A 643 -6.67 29.84 -24.93
C ARG A 643 -7.78 30.10 -23.89
N ASP A 644 -8.96 30.51 -24.34
CA ASP A 644 -10.07 30.79 -23.43
C ASP A 644 -10.56 29.52 -22.73
N LEU A 645 -10.71 28.46 -23.53
CA LEU A 645 -11.08 27.14 -23.00
C LEU A 645 -9.97 26.57 -22.07
N LEU A 646 -8.71 26.70 -22.50
CA LEU A 646 -7.56 26.28 -21.66
C LEU A 646 -7.57 27.01 -20.30
N PHE A 647 -7.74 28.34 -20.31
CA PHE A 647 -7.71 29.11 -19.06
C PHE A 647 -8.91 28.80 -18.16
N LYS A 648 -10.09 28.54 -18.72
CA LYS A 648 -11.24 28.05 -17.93
C LYS A 648 -10.92 26.70 -17.27
N ALA A 649 -10.36 25.77 -18.02
CA ALA A 649 -9.99 24.43 -17.52
C ALA A 649 -8.89 24.51 -16.43
N VAL A 650 -7.86 25.33 -16.64
CA VAL A 650 -6.79 25.55 -15.65
C VAL A 650 -7.35 26.12 -14.36
N ARG A 651 -8.17 27.18 -14.42
CA ARG A 651 -8.81 27.75 -13.21
C ARG A 651 -9.64 26.72 -12.45
N ALA A 652 -10.41 25.89 -13.15
CA ALA A 652 -11.23 24.85 -12.55
C ALA A 652 -10.39 23.79 -11.82
N GLY A 653 -9.22 23.41 -12.37
CA GLY A 653 -8.40 22.32 -11.83
C GLY A 653 -7.36 22.72 -10.78
N LEU A 654 -6.97 24.00 -10.73
CA LEU A 654 -5.90 24.48 -9.82
C LEU A 654 -6.21 24.32 -8.33
N LEU A 655 -7.48 24.19 -7.94
CA LEU A 655 -7.92 23.95 -6.56
C LEU A 655 -8.45 22.55 -6.31
N ASN A 656 -8.17 21.58 -7.19
CA ASN A 656 -8.52 20.17 -6.96
C ASN A 656 -7.98 19.68 -5.60
N GLU A 657 -8.70 18.77 -4.93
CA GLU A 657 -8.25 18.20 -3.65
C GLU A 657 -6.88 17.52 -3.71
N ASP A 658 -6.51 16.98 -4.87
CA ASP A 658 -5.23 16.32 -5.07
C ASP A 658 -4.16 17.30 -5.55
N GLY A 659 -3.19 17.60 -4.70
CA GLY A 659 -2.06 18.45 -5.05
C GLY A 659 -1.21 17.95 -6.22
N ARG A 660 -1.25 16.65 -6.55
CA ARG A 660 -0.57 16.09 -7.74
C ARG A 660 -1.32 16.47 -9.01
N ALA A 661 -2.66 16.45 -8.98
CA ALA A 661 -3.48 16.95 -10.09
C ALA A 661 -3.21 18.44 -10.34
N ARG A 662 -3.18 19.24 -9.26
CA ARG A 662 -2.76 20.64 -9.34
C ARG A 662 -1.36 20.78 -9.94
N SER A 663 -0.41 19.95 -9.51
CA SER A 663 0.98 20.01 -9.97
C SER A 663 1.16 19.71 -11.45
N SER A 664 0.21 18.99 -12.09
CA SER A 664 0.24 18.75 -13.54
C SER A 664 0.12 20.04 -14.34
N PHE A 665 -0.58 21.05 -13.83
CA PHE A 665 -0.72 22.36 -14.48
C PHE A 665 0.59 23.16 -14.56
N SER A 666 1.65 22.73 -13.86
CA SER A 666 2.97 23.33 -14.05
C SER A 666 3.49 23.25 -15.49
N SER A 667 2.98 22.31 -16.29
CA SER A 667 3.26 22.24 -17.73
C SER A 667 2.73 23.45 -18.48
N VAL A 668 1.57 23.98 -18.07
CA VAL A 668 0.97 25.21 -18.65
C VAL A 668 1.89 26.40 -18.37
N TYR A 669 2.37 26.54 -17.13
CA TYR A 669 3.27 27.64 -16.75
C TYR A 669 4.57 27.67 -17.57
N ARG A 670 5.06 26.48 -17.97
CA ARG A 670 6.30 26.36 -18.78
C ARG A 670 6.10 26.60 -20.29
N ASN A 671 4.89 26.34 -20.77
CA ASN A 671 4.61 26.37 -22.22
C ASN A 671 3.87 27.64 -22.68
N LEU A 672 3.62 28.58 -21.78
CA LEU A 672 3.05 29.90 -22.08
C LEU A 672 4.08 31.00 -21.85
N SER A 673 3.99 32.05 -22.67
CA SER A 673 4.71 33.30 -22.41
C SER A 673 4.11 34.04 -21.19
N TYR A 674 4.88 34.98 -20.65
CA TYR A 674 4.39 35.77 -19.52
C TYR A 674 3.09 36.53 -19.85
N GLU A 675 3.01 37.09 -21.04
CA GLU A 675 1.82 37.85 -21.49
C GLU A 675 0.57 36.95 -21.53
N GLU A 676 0.74 35.72 -22.01
CA GLU A 676 -0.35 34.73 -22.00
C GLU A 676 -0.72 34.26 -20.59
N LEU A 677 0.23 34.26 -19.64
CA LEU A 677 -0.01 33.86 -18.25
C LEU A 677 -0.70 34.94 -17.39
N LYS A 678 -0.62 36.24 -17.78
CA LYS A 678 -1.22 37.34 -17.01
C LYS A 678 -2.67 37.07 -16.55
N PRO A 679 -3.59 36.58 -17.38
CA PRO A 679 -4.97 36.30 -16.95
C PRO A 679 -5.10 35.18 -15.93
N LEU A 680 -4.05 34.33 -15.75
CA LEU A 680 -4.03 33.23 -14.81
C LEU A 680 -3.32 33.58 -13.47
N LEU A 681 -2.59 34.68 -13.41
CA LEU A 681 -1.81 35.02 -12.21
C LEU A 681 -2.62 35.07 -10.91
N PRO A 682 -3.86 35.57 -10.86
CA PRO A 682 -4.69 35.53 -9.66
C PRO A 682 -5.02 34.10 -9.21
N ALA A 683 -5.36 33.21 -10.15
CA ALA A 683 -5.65 31.81 -9.84
C ALA A 683 -4.38 31.02 -9.45
N ILE A 684 -3.24 31.37 -10.03
CA ILE A 684 -1.93 30.82 -9.64
C ILE A 684 -1.59 31.25 -8.20
N HIS A 685 -1.82 32.51 -7.86
CA HIS A 685 -1.64 33.02 -6.51
C HIS A 685 -2.52 32.24 -5.51
N GLU A 686 -3.80 32.09 -5.83
CA GLU A 686 -4.73 31.32 -4.99
C GLU A 686 -4.26 29.87 -4.79
N ALA A 687 -3.76 29.20 -5.84
CA ALA A 687 -3.22 27.84 -5.73
C ALA A 687 -1.93 27.75 -4.88
N ILE A 688 -1.13 28.83 -4.81
CA ILE A 688 0.04 28.90 -3.94
C ILE A 688 -0.40 28.98 -2.47
N ILE A 689 -1.37 29.84 -2.15
CA ILE A 689 -1.78 30.09 -0.75
C ILE A 689 -2.77 29.07 -0.20
N THR A 690 -3.40 28.26 -1.07
CA THR A 690 -4.41 27.27 -0.68
C THR A 690 -3.84 25.86 -0.76
N PRO A 691 -3.37 25.26 0.34
CA PRO A 691 -2.81 23.91 0.33
C PRO A 691 -3.88 22.87 -0.04
N ALA A 692 -3.45 21.81 -0.78
CA ALA A 692 -4.34 20.72 -1.10
C ALA A 692 -4.75 19.94 0.17
N PRO A 693 -6.05 19.67 0.39
CA PRO A 693 -6.55 19.04 1.62
C PRO A 693 -6.14 17.57 1.77
N SER A 694 -5.82 16.86 0.69
CA SER A 694 -5.40 15.47 0.74
C SER A 694 -4.08 15.24 1.51
N GLY A 695 -3.24 16.29 1.65
CA GLY A 695 -1.98 16.22 2.42
C GLY A 695 -1.01 15.15 1.94
N ILE A 696 -1.07 14.76 0.65
CA ILE A 696 -0.17 13.75 0.08
C ILE A 696 1.25 14.31 -0.01
N MET A 697 2.22 13.45 0.30
CA MET A 697 3.62 13.75 0.10
C MET A 697 3.90 14.16 -1.36
N PHE A 698 4.71 15.19 -1.55
CA PHE A 698 5.03 15.77 -2.86
C PHE A 698 3.85 16.44 -3.60
N ALA A 699 2.75 16.69 -2.92
CA ALA A 699 1.59 17.37 -3.51
C ALA A 699 1.72 18.89 -3.63
N ASP A 700 2.83 19.46 -3.19
CA ASP A 700 3.09 20.90 -3.18
C ASP A 700 3.86 21.41 -4.44
N GLY A 701 4.01 20.55 -5.45
CA GLY A 701 4.69 20.92 -6.70
C GLY A 701 4.08 22.14 -7.39
N ILE A 702 2.77 22.33 -7.29
CA ILE A 702 2.11 23.50 -7.86
C ILE A 702 2.50 24.81 -7.13
N GLN A 703 2.67 24.75 -5.81
CA GLN A 703 3.13 25.92 -5.02
C GLN A 703 4.55 26.30 -5.43
N THR A 704 5.44 25.30 -5.53
CA THR A 704 6.82 25.54 -5.99
C THR A 704 6.85 26.14 -7.40
N SER A 705 6.09 25.58 -8.34
CA SER A 705 6.04 26.07 -9.73
C SER A 705 5.44 27.47 -9.83
N GLY A 706 4.43 27.78 -9.03
CA GLY A 706 3.86 29.12 -8.97
C GLY A 706 4.83 30.15 -8.37
N LEU A 707 5.55 29.77 -7.30
CA LEU A 707 6.58 30.61 -6.69
C LEU A 707 7.79 30.84 -7.62
N GLU A 708 8.19 29.79 -8.37
CA GLU A 708 9.22 29.92 -9.41
C GLU A 708 8.79 30.89 -10.50
N LEU A 709 7.53 30.81 -10.95
CA LEU A 709 6.99 31.77 -11.92
C LEU A 709 6.99 33.20 -11.36
N PHE A 710 6.53 33.40 -10.14
CA PHE A 710 6.50 34.71 -9.49
C PHE A 710 7.90 35.29 -9.33
N ALA A 711 8.87 34.48 -8.90
CA ALA A 711 10.26 34.92 -8.76
C ALA A 711 10.88 35.27 -10.13
N LYS A 712 10.63 34.45 -11.15
CA LYS A 712 11.15 34.68 -12.50
C LYS A 712 10.71 36.02 -13.10
N HIS A 713 9.49 36.45 -12.78
CA HIS A 713 8.89 37.68 -13.32
C HIS A 713 8.80 38.79 -12.27
N HIS A 714 9.44 38.62 -11.12
CA HIS A 714 9.44 39.58 -10.00
C HIS A 714 8.04 40.04 -9.59
N VAL A 715 7.09 39.11 -9.51
CA VAL A 715 5.74 39.37 -8.99
C VAL A 715 5.85 39.66 -7.49
N SER A 716 5.45 40.88 -7.09
CA SER A 716 5.65 41.40 -5.75
C SER A 716 5.19 40.47 -4.62
N GLU A 717 4.00 39.88 -4.77
CA GLU A 717 3.37 39.00 -3.81
C GLU A 717 4.18 37.71 -3.55
N GLY A 718 5.06 37.31 -4.47
CA GLY A 718 5.95 36.17 -4.31
C GLY A 718 6.99 36.32 -3.18
N ILE A 719 7.34 37.54 -2.78
CA ILE A 719 8.40 37.80 -1.80
C ILE A 719 8.04 37.22 -0.43
N GLU A 720 6.88 37.61 0.10
CA GLU A 720 6.43 37.11 1.41
C GLU A 720 6.03 35.65 1.37
N LEU A 721 5.42 35.18 0.28
CA LEU A 721 5.03 33.80 0.09
C LEU A 721 6.24 32.85 0.08
N LEU A 722 7.36 33.26 -0.52
CA LEU A 722 8.61 32.51 -0.48
C LEU A 722 9.17 32.37 0.94
N ALA A 723 9.13 33.47 1.72
CA ALA A 723 9.58 33.45 3.11
C ALA A 723 8.73 32.55 3.99
N ASP A 724 7.41 32.60 3.82
CA ASP A 724 6.48 31.71 4.54
C ASP A 724 6.64 30.25 4.10
N TYR A 725 6.85 30.01 2.81
CA TYR A 725 7.05 28.65 2.28
C TYR A 725 8.34 28.02 2.79
N ALA A 726 9.40 28.81 3.02
CA ALA A 726 10.66 28.36 3.62
C ALA A 726 10.43 27.64 4.96
N ARG A 727 9.56 28.20 5.83
CA ARG A 727 9.23 27.62 7.14
C ARG A 727 8.51 26.28 7.05
N THR A 728 7.72 26.06 5.99
CA THR A 728 6.89 24.86 5.85
C THR A 728 7.65 23.64 5.32
N GLN A 729 8.93 23.82 4.93
CA GLN A 729 9.71 22.73 4.36
C GLN A 729 10.08 21.67 5.39
N LYS A 730 9.66 20.44 5.15
CA LYS A 730 9.86 19.28 6.03
C LYS A 730 10.88 18.28 5.47
N LYS A 731 11.19 17.27 6.24
CA LYS A 731 12.28 16.30 6.14
C LYS A 731 12.62 15.75 4.74
N HIS A 732 11.66 15.55 3.85
CA HIS A 732 11.93 14.94 2.56
C HIS A 732 12.33 15.98 1.50
N ALA A 733 13.56 15.93 1.04
CA ALA A 733 14.18 16.81 0.03
C ALA A 733 14.18 18.31 0.38
N SER A 734 13.99 18.67 1.66
CA SER A 734 13.94 20.08 2.06
C SER A 734 15.28 20.77 1.98
N GLU A 735 16.41 20.05 2.11
CA GLU A 735 17.74 20.62 1.97
C GLU A 735 17.95 21.24 0.57
N LYS A 736 17.56 20.53 -0.47
CA LYS A 736 17.63 21.04 -1.85
C LYS A 736 16.62 22.15 -2.08
N ARG A 737 15.43 22.03 -1.52
CA ARG A 737 14.33 22.93 -1.72
C ARG A 737 14.54 24.25 -1.01
N ILE A 738 15.09 24.24 0.22
CA ILE A 738 15.41 25.49 0.94
C ILE A 738 16.42 26.35 0.17
N GLY A 739 17.44 25.74 -0.42
CA GLY A 739 18.40 26.44 -1.27
C GLY A 739 17.75 27.07 -2.51
N THR A 740 16.81 26.34 -3.15
CA THR A 740 16.04 26.87 -4.27
C THR A 740 15.15 28.04 -3.86
N ILE A 741 14.45 27.93 -2.72
CA ILE A 741 13.62 29.01 -2.18
C ILE A 741 14.47 30.25 -1.88
N MET A 742 15.64 30.11 -1.26
CA MET A 742 16.53 31.22 -0.97
C MET A 742 17.09 31.86 -2.26
N LYS A 743 17.38 31.07 -3.29
CA LYS A 743 17.75 31.60 -4.60
C LYS A 743 16.63 32.43 -5.23
N MET A 744 15.38 31.93 -5.16
CA MET A 744 14.22 32.65 -5.67
C MET A 744 13.98 33.96 -4.94
N ILE A 745 14.06 33.98 -3.60
CA ILE A 745 13.81 35.23 -2.86
C ILE A 745 14.93 36.26 -3.09
N LYS A 746 16.19 35.83 -3.21
CA LYS A 746 17.32 36.70 -3.53
C LYS A 746 17.19 37.35 -4.91
N SER A 747 16.53 36.76 -5.88
CA SER A 747 16.33 37.36 -7.21
C SER A 747 15.52 38.64 -7.20
N TYR A 748 14.78 38.95 -6.12
CA TYR A 748 14.08 40.21 -5.95
C TYR A 748 14.98 41.35 -5.47
N GLY A 749 16.25 41.09 -5.23
CA GLY A 749 17.21 42.12 -4.82
C GLY A 749 16.80 42.81 -3.51
N ALA A 750 16.97 44.17 -3.45
CA ALA A 750 16.64 44.94 -2.28
C ALA A 750 15.13 44.91 -1.90
N HIS A 751 14.26 44.56 -2.86
CA HIS A 751 12.82 44.37 -2.54
C HIS A 751 12.57 43.20 -1.58
N ALA A 752 13.46 42.18 -1.55
CA ALA A 752 13.36 41.09 -0.62
C ALA A 752 13.63 41.46 0.84
N GLN A 753 14.20 42.63 1.13
CA GLN A 753 14.51 43.14 2.48
C GLN A 753 13.22 43.17 3.35
N ARG A 754 12.06 43.44 2.76
CA ARG A 754 10.77 43.42 3.47
C ARG A 754 10.37 42.03 4.01
N ALA A 755 10.94 40.93 3.47
CA ALA A 755 10.70 39.59 3.94
C ALA A 755 11.65 39.12 5.07
N ILE A 756 12.68 39.92 5.40
CA ILE A 756 13.68 39.55 6.42
C ILE A 756 13.03 39.18 7.76
N PRO A 757 12.04 39.97 8.31
CA PRO A 757 11.42 39.56 9.57
C PRO A 757 10.75 38.17 9.53
N ARG A 758 10.20 37.75 8.37
CA ARG A 758 9.62 36.42 8.17
C ARG A 758 10.68 35.36 8.05
N LEU A 759 11.79 35.64 7.38
CA LEU A 759 12.94 34.74 7.27
C LEU A 759 13.63 34.52 8.62
N GLU A 760 13.75 35.58 9.44
CA GLU A 760 14.30 35.47 10.81
C GLU A 760 13.38 34.62 11.71
N LYS A 761 12.05 34.73 11.59
CA LYS A 761 11.10 33.80 12.26
C LYS A 761 11.28 32.36 11.77
N SER A 762 11.50 32.18 10.46
CA SER A 762 11.73 30.84 9.90
C SER A 762 13.05 30.27 10.38
N LEU A 763 14.10 31.06 10.48
CA LEU A 763 15.40 30.68 11.03
C LEU A 763 15.29 30.25 12.50
N HIS A 764 14.61 31.06 13.31
CA HIS A 764 14.37 30.74 14.72
C HIS A 764 13.63 29.39 14.86
N TYR A 765 12.56 29.17 14.09
CA TYR A 765 11.84 27.90 14.09
C TYR A 765 12.75 26.71 13.73
N ILE A 766 13.57 26.84 12.67
CA ILE A 766 14.49 25.81 12.22
C ILE A 766 15.51 25.47 13.33
N GLU A 767 16.03 26.45 14.03
CA GLU A 767 17.06 26.28 15.05
C GLU A 767 16.52 25.70 16.37
N HIS A 768 15.31 26.09 16.78
CA HIS A 768 14.82 25.85 18.14
C HIS A 768 13.58 24.96 18.23
N GLU A 769 12.75 24.92 17.22
CA GLU A 769 11.42 24.27 17.29
C GLU A 769 11.29 23.04 16.39
N GLU A 770 12.12 22.91 15.34
CA GLU A 770 12.00 21.83 14.37
C GLU A 770 12.54 20.51 14.93
N LYS A 771 11.63 19.68 15.54
CA LYS A 771 11.99 18.47 16.26
C LYS A 771 12.21 17.22 15.40
N ASP A 772 11.67 17.21 14.17
CA ASP A 772 11.62 16.00 13.33
C ASP A 772 12.77 15.89 12.33
N PHE A 773 13.83 16.69 12.47
CA PHE A 773 14.95 16.73 11.56
C PHE A 773 16.25 16.20 12.19
N PRO A 774 17.09 15.47 11.41
CA PRO A 774 18.45 15.17 11.85
C PRO A 774 19.22 16.48 12.09
N ARG A 775 19.90 16.61 13.24
CA ARG A 775 20.62 17.84 13.63
C ARG A 775 21.53 18.41 12.54
N ARG A 776 22.22 17.55 11.79
CA ARG A 776 23.07 17.97 10.68
C ARG A 776 22.27 18.72 9.60
N LEU A 777 21.14 18.19 9.19
CA LEU A 777 20.28 18.81 8.16
C LEU A 777 19.65 20.10 8.64
N THR A 778 19.31 20.19 9.91
CA THR A 778 18.80 21.42 10.54
C THR A 778 19.86 22.51 10.52
N ALA A 779 21.10 22.16 10.84
CA ALA A 779 22.22 23.11 10.82
C ALA A 779 22.50 23.65 9.41
N ASP A 780 22.51 22.79 8.39
CA ASP A 780 22.68 23.19 6.98
C ASP A 780 21.53 24.08 6.52
N LYS A 781 20.30 23.74 6.87
CA LYS A 781 19.11 24.49 6.54
C LYS A 781 19.16 25.91 7.16
N ALA A 782 19.50 26.00 8.46
CA ALA A 782 19.68 27.26 9.16
C ALA A 782 20.80 28.13 8.54
N ARG A 783 21.94 27.51 8.19
CA ARG A 783 23.04 28.20 7.54
C ARG A 783 22.62 28.83 6.20
N ILE A 784 21.92 28.06 5.35
CA ILE A 784 21.45 28.53 4.04
C ILE A 784 20.51 29.75 4.20
N VAL A 785 19.60 29.72 5.17
CA VAL A 785 18.68 30.83 5.44
C VAL A 785 19.44 32.07 5.95
N ARG A 786 20.42 31.85 6.86
CA ARG A 786 21.21 32.94 7.44
C ARG A 786 22.09 33.65 6.38
N GLU A 787 22.74 32.88 5.51
CA GLU A 787 23.49 33.38 4.38
C GLU A 787 22.62 34.20 3.43
N ALA A 788 21.42 33.69 3.11
CA ALA A 788 20.47 34.41 2.28
C ALA A 788 20.00 35.74 2.90
N ILE A 789 19.72 35.78 4.21
CA ILE A 789 19.38 37.01 4.92
C ILE A 789 20.52 38.04 4.81
N ALA A 790 21.76 37.61 4.99
CA ALA A 790 22.92 38.51 4.88
C ALA A 790 23.07 39.10 3.46
N GLU A 791 22.95 38.24 2.43
CA GLU A 791 22.98 38.70 1.04
C GLU A 791 21.82 39.65 0.68
N ILE A 792 20.63 39.37 1.14
CA ILE A 792 19.45 40.23 0.92
C ILE A 792 19.64 41.60 1.60
N LYS A 793 20.19 41.61 2.84
CA LYS A 793 20.50 42.87 3.54
C LYS A 793 21.52 43.74 2.78
N ALA A 794 22.48 43.11 2.13
CA ALA A 794 23.53 43.76 1.36
C ALA A 794 23.09 44.18 -0.06
N SER A 795 21.97 43.68 -0.55
CA SER A 795 21.52 43.91 -1.92
C SER A 795 21.06 45.34 -2.15
N THR A 796 21.56 45.96 -3.21
CA THR A 796 21.15 47.29 -3.68
C THR A 796 20.35 47.24 -4.98
N GLU A 797 20.34 46.10 -5.67
CA GLU A 797 19.61 45.94 -6.93
C GLU A 797 18.09 45.99 -6.67
N LYS A 798 17.38 46.71 -7.55
CA LYS A 798 15.91 46.82 -7.48
C LYS A 798 15.29 46.47 -8.83
N PRO A 799 15.09 45.19 -9.13
CA PRO A 799 14.39 44.80 -10.35
C PRO A 799 12.96 45.40 -10.34
N ALA A 800 12.43 45.67 -11.55
CA ALA A 800 11.07 46.16 -11.67
C ALA A 800 10.07 45.11 -11.13
N LEU A 801 9.18 45.52 -10.22
CA LEU A 801 8.17 44.63 -9.68
C LEU A 801 6.88 44.70 -10.49
N ILE A 802 6.24 43.53 -10.59
CA ILE A 802 4.88 43.39 -11.09
C ILE A 802 3.94 43.13 -9.92
N TYR A 803 2.75 43.71 -9.97
CA TYR A 803 1.73 43.61 -8.95
C TYR A 803 0.49 42.91 -9.52
N LEU A 804 -0.14 42.01 -8.79
CA LEU A 804 -1.31 41.29 -9.26
C LEU A 804 -2.56 42.16 -9.41
N ASN A 805 -2.67 43.20 -8.62
CA ASN A 805 -3.84 44.07 -8.54
C ASN A 805 -3.61 45.49 -9.12
N LYS A 806 -2.63 45.63 -10.02
CA LYS A 806 -2.36 46.89 -10.70
C LYS A 806 -2.51 46.73 -12.22
#